data_c13818f8e3465cd24a0eca8fc2e8b9c2
#
_entry.id   c13818f8e3465cd24a0eca8fc2e8b9c2
#
_cell.length_a   1.000
_cell.length_b   1.000
_cell.length_c   1.000
_cell.angle_alpha   90.00
_cell.angle_beta   90.00
_cell.angle_gamma   90.00
#
_symmetry.space_group_name_H-M   'P 1'
#
loop_
_entity.id
_entity.type
_entity.pdbx_description
1 polymer ?
#
loop_
_entity_poly.entity_id
_entity_poly.type
_entity_poly.pdbx_seq_one_letter_code
_entity_poly.pdbx_strand_id
1 'polypeptide(L)'
;MAFQVSPGVQVKEIDLSNVVPAVSSTRGAFAGIFQWGPVDEVKTVSDGQQLVDEFYKPANTDAGAEDFYSAESFLKYGSSLSVVRIANTGLFSANQGGNSSTLLKHSDDYINTYKSGGAAGTVGKFIARCGGALGNSLKVSVCASSNAYFNDNVSLVNDSSNYAVGATAITVDAGASFIVGDIIKFASHSQHYSVTGISSNTLTIKAINQPSAGLVNAVANDEQIDRFWEHYALFDKAPGTSAGATAAGASNDEIHVVVQDEDGLFTGTKGTVLESFGFVSLAADAKDSVGNSNYYRDVIERQSQYIYWSGHSTAMLSSANEQRSLAAAVGAAFSRPALPENSSLSGGSYGRANPTVAQKSDAWTKHFGDGELISISFLIVGSTSTDAGGGSESAQDTLADHNSLVNNAIQLAELRKDCLVVASPRRASVVGVSSESTQSTNVKADFASITSSSYAVLDSGWVYQYERYNDKYCWIPGNGHTAGIMARSDLLQDPWFSPAGFSRGQYLGITKLAFNPKQASRDDLYRARINPIVTFPGQGTVLFGDKTALGSPSAFDRINVRRLFITLEKAISAAAKAQLFEFNDSFTRAQFRAAVEPFLRDVKNRRGLVDFSVVCDETNNTDSVIDRNEFVCSIFVKPAKSINFITLNFVATRSGVEFEEIYGAV
;
A
#
# COMPACT_ATOMS: atom_id res chain seq x y z
N MET A 1 -25.55 4.88 52.91
CA MET A 1 -24.45 5.86 53.17
C MET A 1 -24.66 6.38 54.59
N ALA A 2 -23.66 6.21 55.45
CA ALA A 2 -23.71 6.72 56.81
C ALA A 2 -23.53 8.22 56.79
N PHE A 3 -24.55 8.98 57.30
CA PHE A 3 -24.43 10.42 57.49
C PHE A 3 -23.44 10.68 58.64
N GLN A 4 -22.46 11.50 58.39
CA GLN A 4 -21.54 11.97 59.42
C GLN A 4 -22.26 13.03 60.28
N VAL A 5 -22.45 12.75 61.57
CA VAL A 5 -23.22 13.61 62.49
C VAL A 5 -22.32 14.64 63.19
N SER A 6 -20.98 14.51 63.11
CA SER A 6 -20.01 15.45 63.66
C SER A 6 -19.37 16.31 62.58
N PRO A 7 -18.91 17.55 62.88
CA PRO A 7 -18.20 18.36 61.88
C PRO A 7 -16.96 17.63 61.35
N GLY A 8 -16.89 17.46 60.03
CA GLY A 8 -15.78 16.78 59.35
C GLY A 8 -15.82 17.10 57.85
N VAL A 9 -14.70 16.84 57.19
CA VAL A 9 -14.56 17.04 55.76
C VAL A 9 -14.97 15.72 55.07
N GLN A 10 -16.02 15.77 54.26
CA GLN A 10 -16.43 14.64 53.42
C GLN A 10 -15.78 14.79 52.05
N VAL A 11 -14.82 13.93 51.74
CA VAL A 11 -14.25 13.86 50.40
C VAL A 11 -15.12 12.96 49.55
N LYS A 12 -15.64 13.51 48.47
CA LYS A 12 -16.36 12.76 47.43
C LYS A 12 -15.50 12.79 46.17
N GLU A 13 -14.97 11.66 45.79
CA GLU A 13 -14.35 11.48 44.47
C GLU A 13 -15.47 11.39 43.44
N ILE A 14 -15.52 12.35 42.53
CA ILE A 14 -16.37 12.31 41.35
C ILE A 14 -15.43 12.11 40.17
N ASP A 15 -15.49 10.93 39.58
CA ASP A 15 -14.78 10.67 38.34
C ASP A 15 -15.53 11.39 37.19
N LEU A 16 -14.93 12.49 36.71
CA LEU A 16 -15.39 13.27 35.56
C LEU A 16 -14.55 12.94 34.32
N SER A 17 -14.05 11.71 34.21
CA SER A 17 -13.13 11.26 33.15
C SER A 17 -13.73 11.21 31.74
N ASN A 18 -14.72 12.03 31.40
CA ASN A 18 -15.08 12.32 30.02
C ASN A 18 -14.09 13.37 29.45
N VAL A 19 -12.87 12.93 29.17
CA VAL A 19 -11.88 13.74 28.46
C VAL A 19 -12.15 13.65 26.96
N VAL A 20 -12.16 14.78 26.26
CA VAL A 20 -12.22 14.80 24.79
C VAL A 20 -10.98 14.03 24.27
N PRO A 21 -11.16 12.92 23.54
CA PRO A 21 -10.03 12.09 23.13
C PRO A 21 -9.15 12.82 22.11
N ALA A 22 -7.83 12.55 22.18
CA ALA A 22 -6.92 13.01 21.13
C ALA A 22 -7.23 12.27 19.81
N VAL A 23 -7.47 13.03 18.74
CA VAL A 23 -7.74 12.48 17.42
C VAL A 23 -6.53 12.61 16.52
N SER A 24 -6.28 11.60 15.69
CA SER A 24 -5.22 11.66 14.69
C SER A 24 -5.60 12.67 13.60
N SER A 25 -4.72 13.64 13.36
CA SER A 25 -4.85 14.67 12.32
C SER A 25 -3.87 14.47 11.15
N THR A 26 -3.08 13.39 11.18
CA THR A 26 -1.94 13.21 10.26
C THR A 26 -2.11 12.09 9.25
N ARG A 27 -3.16 11.27 9.33
CA ARG A 27 -3.34 10.13 8.43
C ARG A 27 -3.75 10.57 7.03
N GLY A 28 -2.97 10.15 6.02
CA GLY A 28 -3.30 10.33 4.61
C GLY A 28 -4.08 9.15 4.03
N ALA A 29 -4.73 9.38 2.89
CA ALA A 29 -5.35 8.37 2.05
C ALA A 29 -4.90 8.54 0.59
N PHE A 30 -4.59 7.45 -0.07
CA PHE A 30 -4.15 7.42 -1.45
C PHE A 30 -4.69 6.19 -2.18
N ALA A 31 -5.14 6.37 -3.42
CA ALA A 31 -5.49 5.27 -4.32
C ALA A 31 -4.71 5.41 -5.62
N GLY A 32 -4.02 4.34 -6.03
CA GLY A 32 -3.16 4.35 -7.21
C GLY A 32 -2.84 2.96 -7.74
N ILE A 33 -2.01 2.92 -8.78
CA ILE A 33 -1.53 1.70 -9.42
C ILE A 33 -0.16 1.32 -8.86
N PHE A 34 -0.02 0.05 -8.50
CA PHE A 34 1.22 -0.54 -7.98
C PHE A 34 1.53 -1.86 -8.67
N GLN A 35 2.79 -2.31 -8.61
CA GLN A 35 3.21 -3.54 -9.29
C GLN A 35 2.75 -4.82 -8.59
N TRP A 36 2.57 -4.78 -7.29
CA TRP A 36 2.22 -5.90 -6.43
C TRP A 36 1.24 -5.46 -5.34
N GLY A 37 0.85 -6.35 -4.45
CA GLY A 37 -0.03 -6.07 -3.32
C GLY A 37 -1.51 -6.35 -3.61
N PRO A 38 -2.32 -6.42 -2.56
CA PRO A 38 -3.75 -6.68 -2.69
C PRO A 38 -4.46 -5.53 -3.41
N VAL A 39 -5.48 -5.88 -4.16
CA VAL A 39 -6.31 -4.96 -4.95
C VAL A 39 -7.62 -4.75 -4.21
N ASP A 40 -8.18 -3.52 -4.27
CA ASP A 40 -9.44 -3.20 -3.59
C ASP A 40 -9.44 -3.50 -2.07
N GLU A 41 -8.30 -3.41 -1.43
CA GLU A 41 -8.12 -3.56 0.02
C GLU A 41 -7.30 -2.38 0.57
N VAL A 42 -7.67 -1.88 1.76
CA VAL A 42 -6.94 -0.79 2.40
C VAL A 42 -5.75 -1.34 3.18
N LYS A 43 -4.55 -0.92 2.82
CA LYS A 43 -3.33 -1.19 3.59
C LYS A 43 -2.83 0.10 4.23
N THR A 44 -2.49 0.04 5.51
CA THR A 44 -1.89 1.18 6.22
C THR A 44 -0.39 0.99 6.28
N VAL A 45 0.35 1.98 5.77
CA VAL A 45 1.80 2.00 5.76
C VAL A 45 2.31 3.24 6.50
N SER A 46 3.44 3.12 7.18
CA SER A 46 4.03 4.19 8.00
C SER A 46 5.31 4.77 7.41
N ASP A 47 5.94 4.06 6.50
CA ASP A 47 7.19 4.48 5.85
C ASP A 47 7.32 3.92 4.43
N GLY A 48 8.35 4.40 3.71
CA GLY A 48 8.60 3.98 2.33
C GLY A 48 9.05 2.52 2.19
N GLN A 49 9.62 1.91 3.24
CA GLN A 49 10.01 0.50 3.19
C GLN A 49 8.77 -0.40 3.27
N GLN A 50 7.85 -0.13 4.18
CA GLN A 50 6.57 -0.84 4.24
C GLN A 50 5.77 -0.69 2.95
N LEU A 51 5.83 0.49 2.30
CA LEU A 51 5.19 0.67 0.99
C LEU A 51 5.78 -0.28 -0.06
N VAL A 52 7.10 -0.50 -0.05
CA VAL A 52 7.77 -1.47 -0.95
C VAL A 52 7.44 -2.91 -0.57
N ASP A 53 7.41 -3.23 0.72
CA ASP A 53 7.13 -4.58 1.20
C ASP A 53 5.70 -5.03 0.82
N GLU A 54 4.72 -4.10 0.89
CA GLU A 54 3.32 -4.38 0.53
C GLU A 54 3.06 -4.30 -0.98
N PHE A 55 3.64 -3.30 -1.68
CA PHE A 55 3.28 -2.97 -3.07
C PHE A 55 4.42 -3.12 -4.07
N TYR A 56 5.59 -3.56 -3.61
CA TYR A 56 6.83 -3.66 -4.36
C TYR A 56 7.34 -2.30 -4.86
N LYS A 57 8.56 -2.28 -5.42
CA LYS A 57 9.17 -1.06 -5.99
C LYS A 57 8.38 -0.56 -7.21
N PRO A 58 8.48 0.74 -7.58
CA PRO A 58 7.74 1.28 -8.72
C PRO A 58 8.18 0.64 -10.05
N ALA A 59 7.24 0.54 -10.99
CA ALA A 59 7.54 0.17 -12.37
C ALA A 59 8.51 1.19 -13.00
N ASN A 60 9.35 0.74 -13.94
CA ASN A 60 10.25 1.62 -14.69
C ASN A 60 9.49 2.42 -15.78
N THR A 61 8.35 3.00 -15.42
CA THR A 61 7.51 3.86 -16.26
C THR A 61 7.21 5.15 -15.50
N ASP A 62 6.91 6.23 -16.23
CA ASP A 62 6.56 7.50 -15.59
C ASP A 62 5.31 7.36 -14.72
N ALA A 63 4.25 6.71 -15.23
CA ALA A 63 3.00 6.52 -14.48
C ALA A 63 3.18 5.71 -13.19
N GLY A 64 3.92 4.61 -13.23
CA GLY A 64 4.24 3.83 -12.03
C GLY A 64 5.06 4.59 -11.01
N ALA A 65 5.98 5.45 -11.48
CA ALA A 65 6.75 6.34 -10.61
C ALA A 65 5.85 7.44 -10.01
N GLU A 66 4.96 8.05 -10.80
CA GLU A 66 4.06 9.10 -10.33
C GLU A 66 3.18 8.66 -9.17
N ASP A 67 2.52 7.49 -9.27
CA ASP A 67 1.66 6.97 -8.22
C ASP A 67 2.45 6.52 -6.98
N PHE A 68 3.51 5.72 -7.18
CA PHE A 68 4.34 5.26 -6.06
C PHE A 68 4.96 6.42 -5.27
N TYR A 69 5.57 7.38 -5.97
CA TYR A 69 6.22 8.51 -5.31
C TYR A 69 5.25 9.57 -4.81
N SER A 70 4.02 9.64 -5.30
CA SER A 70 2.97 10.44 -4.67
C SER A 70 2.67 9.93 -3.27
N ALA A 71 2.58 8.60 -3.11
CA ALA A 71 2.40 7.96 -1.81
C ALA A 71 3.66 8.09 -0.92
N GLU A 72 4.85 7.73 -1.45
CA GLU A 72 6.12 7.79 -0.70
C GLU A 72 6.46 9.22 -0.25
N SER A 73 6.14 10.22 -1.08
CA SER A 73 6.41 11.63 -0.76
C SER A 73 5.68 12.10 0.48
N PHE A 74 4.47 11.63 0.71
CA PHE A 74 3.74 11.88 1.96
C PHE A 74 4.45 11.24 3.16
N LEU A 75 4.88 9.98 3.01
CA LEU A 75 5.53 9.21 4.07
C LEU A 75 6.88 9.80 4.52
N LYS A 76 7.58 10.55 3.65
CA LYS A 76 8.83 11.26 4.01
C LYS A 76 8.68 12.24 5.17
N TYR A 77 7.46 12.63 5.51
CA TYR A 77 7.18 13.60 6.57
C TYR A 77 6.76 12.96 7.91
N GLY A 78 6.86 11.63 8.02
CA GLY A 78 6.65 10.91 9.27
C GLY A 78 5.18 10.70 9.65
N SER A 79 4.33 10.37 8.67
CA SER A 79 2.89 10.15 8.86
C SER A 79 2.46 8.79 8.33
N SER A 80 1.31 8.28 8.78
CA SER A 80 0.73 7.04 8.27
C SER A 80 -0.16 7.31 7.05
N LEU A 81 -0.10 6.42 6.07
CA LEU A 81 -0.86 6.49 4.83
C LEU A 81 -1.72 5.24 4.65
N SER A 82 -3.00 5.42 4.43
CA SER A 82 -3.90 4.36 3.98
C SER A 82 -3.86 4.29 2.46
N VAL A 83 -3.37 3.18 1.92
CA VAL A 83 -3.16 2.98 0.48
C VAL A 83 -4.12 1.94 -0.04
N VAL A 84 -4.73 2.20 -1.19
CA VAL A 84 -5.55 1.26 -1.97
C VAL A 84 -4.94 1.07 -3.34
N ARG A 85 -4.68 -0.18 -3.71
CA ARG A 85 -4.31 -0.53 -5.08
C ARG A 85 -5.57 -0.65 -5.93
N ILE A 86 -5.61 0.10 -7.02
CA ILE A 86 -6.76 0.12 -7.94
C ILE A 86 -6.72 -1.10 -8.86
N ALA A 87 -7.88 -1.72 -9.10
CA ALA A 87 -8.07 -2.72 -10.14
C ALA A 87 -8.14 -2.03 -11.51
N ASN A 88 -6.99 -1.76 -12.13
CA ASN A 88 -6.94 -1.16 -13.46
C ASN A 88 -7.29 -2.16 -14.57
N THR A 89 -7.64 -1.64 -15.73
CA THR A 89 -8.05 -2.46 -16.88
C THR A 89 -6.92 -3.38 -17.35
N GLY A 90 -7.20 -4.68 -17.45
CA GLY A 90 -6.23 -5.68 -17.90
C GLY A 90 -5.22 -6.14 -16.84
N LEU A 91 -5.44 -5.80 -15.58
CA LEU A 91 -4.68 -6.37 -14.45
C LEU A 91 -5.10 -7.82 -14.25
N PHE A 92 -4.15 -8.76 -14.32
CA PHE A 92 -4.39 -10.19 -14.15
C PHE A 92 -3.34 -10.82 -13.23
N SER A 93 -3.75 -11.86 -12.51
CA SER A 93 -2.88 -12.66 -11.65
C SER A 93 -2.25 -13.80 -12.43
N ALA A 94 -0.95 -13.98 -12.28
CA ALA A 94 -0.25 -15.13 -12.83
C ALA A 94 -0.76 -16.43 -12.18
N ASN A 95 -0.90 -17.47 -12.97
CA ASN A 95 -1.40 -18.76 -12.52
C ASN A 95 -0.76 -19.92 -13.31
N GLN A 96 -0.79 -21.11 -12.78
CA GLN A 96 -0.17 -22.29 -13.42
C GLN A 96 -0.90 -22.70 -14.72
N GLY A 97 -2.20 -22.41 -14.82
CA GLY A 97 -2.97 -22.65 -16.05
C GLY A 97 -2.68 -21.68 -17.18
N GLY A 98 -1.93 -20.60 -16.93
CA GLY A 98 -1.60 -19.56 -17.92
C GLY A 98 -2.80 -18.71 -18.35
N ASN A 99 -3.87 -18.68 -17.55
CA ASN A 99 -5.08 -17.92 -17.88
C ASN A 99 -4.84 -16.43 -17.68
N SER A 100 -4.85 -15.67 -18.76
CA SER A 100 -4.63 -14.23 -18.81
C SER A 100 -5.92 -13.39 -18.69
N SER A 101 -6.96 -13.93 -18.07
CA SER A 101 -8.21 -13.19 -17.75
C SER A 101 -8.62 -13.30 -16.26
N THR A 102 -7.75 -13.89 -15.44
CA THR A 102 -8.02 -14.13 -14.02
C THR A 102 -7.39 -13.03 -13.16
N LEU A 103 -8.18 -12.36 -12.34
CA LEU A 103 -7.69 -11.44 -11.32
C LEU A 103 -8.11 -11.94 -9.94
N LEU A 104 -7.13 -12.24 -9.11
CA LEU A 104 -7.30 -12.43 -7.67
C LEU A 104 -7.03 -11.10 -6.98
N LYS A 105 -8.02 -10.55 -6.27
CA LYS A 105 -7.93 -9.21 -5.69
C LYS A 105 -7.27 -9.23 -4.32
N HIS A 106 -7.79 -10.02 -3.40
CA HIS A 106 -7.37 -10.09 -1.99
C HIS A 106 -7.75 -11.44 -1.37
N SER A 107 -7.47 -11.62 -0.09
CA SER A 107 -7.69 -12.89 0.63
C SER A 107 -9.14 -13.37 0.62
N ASP A 108 -10.12 -12.46 0.77
CA ASP A 108 -11.53 -12.86 0.79
C ASP A 108 -12.02 -13.34 -0.58
N ASP A 109 -11.51 -12.73 -1.66
CA ASP A 109 -11.76 -13.19 -3.02
C ASP A 109 -11.18 -14.60 -3.25
N TYR A 110 -9.98 -14.87 -2.70
CA TYR A 110 -9.40 -16.22 -2.69
C TYR A 110 -10.27 -17.22 -1.96
N ILE A 111 -10.72 -16.91 -0.74
CA ILE A 111 -11.54 -17.80 0.08
C ILE A 111 -12.86 -18.13 -0.62
N ASN A 112 -13.49 -17.14 -1.22
CA ASN A 112 -14.79 -17.27 -1.87
C ASN A 112 -14.73 -17.99 -3.23
N THR A 113 -13.64 -17.80 -3.99
CA THR A 113 -13.58 -18.22 -5.39
C THR A 113 -12.67 -19.46 -5.60
N TYR A 114 -11.51 -19.51 -4.95
CA TYR A 114 -10.44 -20.46 -5.28
C TYR A 114 -10.20 -21.53 -4.22
N LYS A 115 -10.38 -21.22 -2.96
CA LYS A 115 -10.06 -22.13 -1.84
C LYS A 115 -10.84 -23.46 -1.88
N SER A 116 -12.02 -23.47 -2.48
CA SER A 116 -12.82 -24.70 -2.65
C SER A 116 -12.26 -25.65 -3.70
N GLY A 117 -11.26 -25.24 -4.49
CA GLY A 117 -10.69 -26.03 -5.59
C GLY A 117 -11.54 -26.05 -6.86
N GLY A 118 -12.68 -25.35 -6.88
CA GLY A 118 -13.58 -25.32 -8.04
C GLY A 118 -13.00 -24.61 -9.28
N ALA A 119 -12.03 -23.74 -9.10
CA ALA A 119 -11.35 -22.99 -10.17
C ALA A 119 -10.10 -23.71 -10.74
N ALA A 120 -9.70 -24.85 -10.19
CA ALA A 120 -8.47 -25.57 -10.58
C ALA A 120 -8.39 -25.88 -12.10
N GLY A 121 -9.53 -26.11 -12.75
CA GLY A 121 -9.58 -26.38 -14.20
C GLY A 121 -9.18 -25.20 -15.09
N THR A 122 -9.21 -23.96 -14.58
CA THR A 122 -8.88 -22.74 -15.32
C THR A 122 -7.56 -22.11 -14.91
N VAL A 123 -7.20 -22.19 -13.63
CA VAL A 123 -5.99 -21.54 -13.07
C VAL A 123 -4.89 -22.54 -12.69
N GLY A 124 -5.17 -23.84 -12.71
CA GLY A 124 -4.21 -24.87 -12.32
C GLY A 124 -4.09 -25.04 -10.80
N LYS A 125 -2.93 -25.50 -10.33
CA LYS A 125 -2.69 -25.86 -8.93
C LYS A 125 -2.39 -24.66 -8.03
N PHE A 126 -1.75 -23.65 -8.59
CA PHE A 126 -1.28 -22.46 -7.88
C PHE A 126 -1.60 -21.18 -8.66
N ILE A 127 -1.89 -20.13 -7.92
CA ILE A 127 -2.12 -18.77 -8.41
C ILE A 127 -1.28 -17.79 -7.61
N ALA A 128 -0.74 -16.76 -8.27
CA ALA A 128 -0.03 -15.69 -7.60
C ALA A 128 -0.97 -14.94 -6.63
N ARG A 129 -0.48 -14.61 -5.45
CA ARG A 129 -1.25 -13.95 -4.38
C ARG A 129 -1.79 -12.59 -4.80
N CYS A 130 -1.07 -11.91 -5.70
CA CYS A 130 -1.44 -10.59 -6.20
C CYS A 130 -1.41 -10.55 -7.73
N GLY A 131 -2.25 -9.70 -8.31
CA GLY A 131 -2.22 -9.42 -9.74
C GLY A 131 -0.94 -8.68 -10.14
N GLY A 132 -0.46 -8.92 -11.35
CA GLY A 132 0.70 -8.26 -11.92
C GLY A 132 1.64 -9.22 -12.67
N ALA A 133 2.45 -8.68 -13.56
CA ALA A 133 3.41 -9.48 -14.33
C ALA A 133 4.57 -10.02 -13.50
N LEU A 134 4.82 -9.49 -12.29
CA LEU A 134 5.80 -10.04 -11.35
C LEU A 134 5.51 -11.51 -11.03
N GLY A 135 4.23 -11.86 -10.90
CA GLY A 135 3.81 -13.23 -10.64
C GLY A 135 4.24 -14.24 -11.70
N ASN A 136 4.56 -13.81 -12.93
CA ASN A 136 5.06 -14.70 -13.98
C ASN A 136 6.47 -15.26 -13.69
N SER A 137 7.21 -14.64 -12.76
CA SER A 137 8.52 -15.12 -12.31
C SER A 137 8.44 -16.19 -11.21
N LEU A 138 7.23 -16.50 -10.75
CA LEU A 138 7.05 -17.49 -9.69
C LEU A 138 7.01 -18.91 -10.25
N LYS A 139 7.82 -19.80 -9.67
CA LYS A 139 7.78 -21.23 -9.89
C LYS A 139 7.54 -21.93 -8.56
N VAL A 140 6.60 -22.85 -8.55
CA VAL A 140 6.32 -23.70 -7.39
C VAL A 140 6.78 -25.10 -7.68
N SER A 141 7.70 -25.60 -6.86
CA SER A 141 8.22 -26.96 -6.95
C SER A 141 7.72 -27.78 -5.77
N VAL A 142 7.10 -28.93 -6.06
CA VAL A 142 6.54 -29.85 -5.06
C VAL A 142 7.26 -31.18 -5.13
N CYS A 143 7.81 -31.60 -4.00
CA CYS A 143 8.40 -32.93 -3.81
C CYS A 143 7.50 -33.74 -2.85
N ALA A 144 6.85 -34.77 -3.37
CA ALA A 144 5.82 -35.49 -2.61
C ALA A 144 6.24 -36.92 -2.20
N SER A 145 7.42 -37.40 -2.55
CA SER A 145 7.86 -38.75 -2.21
C SER A 145 9.36 -38.86 -2.01
N SER A 146 9.81 -39.92 -1.33
CA SER A 146 11.25 -40.20 -1.19
C SER A 146 11.93 -40.35 -2.55
N ASN A 147 11.27 -41.02 -3.51
CA ASN A 147 11.82 -41.18 -4.86
C ASN A 147 11.85 -39.85 -5.64
N ALA A 148 10.90 -38.93 -5.38
CA ALA A 148 10.95 -37.58 -5.94
C ALA A 148 12.09 -36.75 -5.34
N TYR A 149 12.41 -36.97 -4.06
CA TYR A 149 13.47 -36.27 -3.35
C TYR A 149 14.86 -36.75 -3.74
N PHE A 150 15.09 -38.06 -3.72
CA PHE A 150 16.31 -38.76 -4.12
C PHE A 150 15.94 -40.12 -4.68
N ASN A 151 16.57 -40.49 -5.81
CA ASN A 151 16.43 -41.79 -6.39
C ASN A 151 17.82 -42.25 -6.90
N ASP A 152 18.34 -43.28 -6.25
CA ASP A 152 19.60 -43.88 -6.61
C ASP A 152 19.45 -44.75 -7.86
N ASN A 153 20.46 -44.79 -8.72
CA ASN A 153 20.49 -45.58 -9.92
C ASN A 153 19.22 -45.51 -10.77
N VAL A 154 18.73 -44.30 -10.98
CA VAL A 154 17.43 -44.04 -11.65
C VAL A 154 17.47 -44.34 -13.13
N SER A 155 18.66 -44.31 -13.75
CA SER A 155 18.94 -44.61 -15.15
C SER A 155 20.42 -44.90 -15.36
N LEU A 156 20.76 -45.50 -16.51
CA LEU A 156 22.13 -45.67 -16.97
C LEU A 156 22.43 -44.72 -18.13
N VAL A 157 23.70 -44.41 -18.30
CA VAL A 157 24.21 -43.70 -19.48
C VAL A 157 24.14 -44.61 -20.69
N ASN A 158 23.63 -44.12 -21.81
CA ASN A 158 23.46 -44.89 -23.05
C ASN A 158 24.26 -44.23 -24.17
N ASP A 159 25.53 -44.65 -24.31
CA ASP A 159 26.39 -44.27 -25.44
C ASP A 159 27.53 -45.25 -25.63
N SER A 160 27.57 -45.87 -26.78
CA SER A 160 28.61 -46.87 -27.13
C SER A 160 30.05 -46.32 -27.17
N SER A 161 30.23 -44.99 -27.16
CA SER A 161 31.51 -44.32 -27.35
C SER A 161 32.06 -43.61 -26.12
N ASN A 162 31.33 -43.62 -24.99
CA ASN A 162 31.58 -42.82 -23.77
C ASN A 162 31.57 -41.33 -24.03
N TYR A 163 31.16 -40.55 -23.03
CA TYR A 163 31.14 -39.09 -23.10
C TYR A 163 32.46 -38.49 -22.60
N ALA A 164 33.07 -37.65 -23.43
CA ALA A 164 34.30 -36.95 -23.07
C ALA A 164 34.03 -35.77 -22.09
N VAL A 165 35.09 -35.34 -21.40
CA VAL A 165 35.08 -34.11 -20.61
C VAL A 165 34.61 -32.95 -21.48
N GLY A 166 33.71 -32.10 -20.91
CA GLY A 166 33.10 -30.97 -21.60
C GLY A 166 31.79 -31.28 -22.32
N ALA A 167 31.36 -32.54 -22.42
CA ALA A 167 30.07 -32.88 -23.01
C ALA A 167 28.92 -32.26 -22.19
N THR A 168 27.97 -31.63 -22.88
CA THR A 168 26.79 -30.95 -22.27
C THR A 168 25.48 -31.69 -22.53
N ALA A 169 25.48 -32.68 -23.41
CA ALA A 169 24.33 -33.51 -23.74
C ALA A 169 24.67 -34.98 -23.50
N ILE A 170 23.87 -35.67 -22.72
CA ILE A 170 24.07 -37.07 -22.32
C ILE A 170 22.80 -37.85 -22.62
N THR A 171 22.91 -38.93 -23.38
CA THR A 171 21.79 -39.85 -23.60
C THR A 171 21.75 -40.88 -22.47
N VAL A 172 20.54 -41.17 -22.00
CA VAL A 172 20.25 -42.11 -20.90
C VAL A 172 19.20 -43.11 -21.32
N ASP A 173 19.13 -44.25 -20.63
CA ASP A 173 18.13 -45.29 -20.95
C ASP A 173 16.68 -44.82 -20.69
N ALA A 174 16.46 -44.05 -19.62
CA ALA A 174 15.14 -43.65 -19.15
C ALA A 174 15.06 -42.13 -18.95
N GLY A 175 15.02 -41.34 -20.03
CA GLY A 175 14.92 -39.88 -19.97
C GLY A 175 13.63 -39.39 -19.28
N ALA A 176 12.55 -40.17 -19.34
CA ALA A 176 11.28 -39.88 -18.64
C ALA A 176 11.37 -39.96 -17.11
N SER A 177 12.46 -40.46 -16.56
CA SER A 177 12.72 -40.48 -15.11
C SER A 177 13.29 -39.18 -14.56
N PHE A 178 13.50 -38.19 -15.41
CA PHE A 178 14.05 -36.87 -15.05
C PHE A 178 13.08 -35.74 -15.42
N ILE A 179 13.22 -34.64 -14.73
CA ILE A 179 12.57 -33.36 -15.09
C ILE A 179 13.64 -32.27 -15.19
N VAL A 180 13.32 -31.19 -15.92
CA VAL A 180 14.16 -30.00 -15.98
C VAL A 180 14.24 -29.36 -14.58
N GLY A 181 15.46 -29.08 -14.14
CA GLY A 181 15.75 -28.60 -12.79
C GLY A 181 16.36 -29.68 -11.89
N ASP A 182 16.14 -30.98 -12.15
CA ASP A 182 16.75 -32.04 -11.36
C ASP A 182 18.28 -31.91 -11.28
N ILE A 183 18.82 -32.34 -10.16
CA ILE A 183 20.24 -32.46 -9.94
C ILE A 183 20.62 -33.93 -10.14
N ILE A 184 21.63 -34.21 -10.93
CA ILE A 184 22.12 -35.55 -11.16
C ILE A 184 23.57 -35.70 -10.74
N LYS A 185 23.95 -36.96 -10.42
CA LYS A 185 25.31 -37.33 -10.10
C LYS A 185 25.61 -38.67 -10.78
N PHE A 186 26.74 -38.77 -11.45
CA PHE A 186 27.26 -40.03 -11.99
C PHE A 186 28.02 -40.79 -10.91
N ALA A 187 27.96 -42.13 -10.91
CA ALA A 187 28.55 -42.94 -9.85
C ALA A 187 30.07 -42.71 -9.69
N SER A 188 30.79 -42.47 -10.79
CA SER A 188 32.24 -42.18 -10.77
C SER A 188 32.57 -40.71 -10.42
N HIS A 189 31.58 -39.80 -10.35
CA HIS A 189 31.80 -38.36 -10.14
C HIS A 189 31.53 -37.95 -8.71
N SER A 190 32.33 -37.02 -8.19
CA SER A 190 31.99 -36.24 -6.99
C SER A 190 31.17 -35.00 -7.32
N GLN A 191 31.15 -34.59 -8.60
CA GLN A 191 30.48 -33.41 -9.12
C GLN A 191 28.98 -33.66 -9.32
N HIS A 192 28.13 -32.67 -8.99
CA HIS A 192 26.71 -32.65 -9.31
C HIS A 192 26.47 -31.80 -10.57
N TYR A 193 25.46 -32.17 -11.33
CA TYR A 193 25.06 -31.50 -12.56
C TYR A 193 23.57 -31.16 -12.50
N SER A 194 23.18 -29.97 -12.95
CA SER A 194 21.79 -29.62 -13.13
C SER A 194 21.30 -30.00 -14.52
N VAL A 195 20.14 -30.59 -14.62
CA VAL A 195 19.45 -30.90 -15.88
C VAL A 195 18.77 -29.61 -16.37
N THR A 196 19.28 -29.04 -17.45
CA THR A 196 18.78 -27.78 -18.02
C THR A 196 17.84 -27.98 -19.20
N GLY A 197 17.75 -29.17 -19.75
CA GLY A 197 16.86 -29.53 -20.83
C GLY A 197 16.77 -31.05 -21.02
N ILE A 198 15.65 -31.52 -21.54
CA ILE A 198 15.38 -32.92 -21.84
C ILE A 198 14.76 -33.02 -23.22
N SER A 199 15.32 -33.86 -24.07
CA SER A 199 14.78 -34.19 -25.39
C SER A 199 14.77 -35.71 -25.54
N SER A 200 13.60 -36.33 -25.40
CA SER A 200 13.47 -37.81 -25.30
C SER A 200 14.38 -38.37 -24.21
N ASN A 201 15.37 -39.14 -24.57
CA ASN A 201 16.35 -39.72 -23.65
C ASN A 201 17.66 -38.91 -23.56
N THR A 202 17.74 -37.73 -24.17
CA THR A 202 18.93 -36.88 -24.09
C THR A 202 18.73 -35.79 -23.06
N LEU A 203 19.57 -35.79 -22.02
CA LEU A 203 19.60 -34.74 -20.97
C LEU A 203 20.64 -33.69 -21.38
N THR A 204 20.25 -32.41 -21.36
CA THR A 204 21.20 -31.31 -21.40
C THR A 204 21.57 -30.96 -19.96
N ILE A 205 22.88 -30.97 -19.66
CA ILE A 205 23.41 -30.84 -18.31
C ILE A 205 24.31 -29.63 -18.16
N LYS A 206 24.41 -29.12 -16.95
CA LYS A 206 25.33 -28.06 -16.55
C LYS A 206 25.99 -28.40 -15.22
N ALA A 207 27.33 -28.37 -15.16
CA ALA A 207 28.05 -28.57 -13.90
C ALA A 207 27.73 -27.45 -12.89
N ILE A 208 27.42 -27.84 -11.66
CA ILE A 208 27.08 -26.89 -10.56
C ILE A 208 28.37 -26.32 -9.98
N ASN A 209 28.44 -25.00 -9.78
CA ASN A 209 29.61 -24.30 -9.23
C ASN A 209 30.90 -24.45 -10.05
N GLN A 210 30.79 -24.67 -11.37
CA GLN A 210 31.92 -24.75 -12.27
C GLN A 210 31.85 -23.72 -13.39
N PRO A 211 32.97 -23.16 -13.84
CA PRO A 211 33.00 -22.19 -14.94
C PRO A 211 32.64 -22.82 -16.30
N SER A 212 32.92 -24.11 -16.51
CA SER A 212 32.55 -24.84 -17.72
C SER A 212 31.19 -25.51 -17.57
N ALA A 213 30.38 -25.47 -18.63
CA ALA A 213 29.02 -26.01 -18.57
C ALA A 213 28.95 -27.55 -18.59
N GLY A 214 29.93 -28.24 -19.15
CA GLY A 214 29.86 -29.68 -19.42
C GLY A 214 30.45 -30.58 -18.34
N LEU A 215 30.57 -31.87 -18.68
CA LEU A 215 31.16 -32.90 -17.83
C LEU A 215 32.56 -32.50 -17.34
N VAL A 216 32.81 -32.66 -16.05
CA VAL A 216 34.10 -32.39 -15.42
C VAL A 216 35.07 -33.59 -15.64
N ASN A 217 34.54 -34.80 -15.66
CA ASN A 217 35.24 -36.04 -16.00
C ASN A 217 34.51 -36.77 -17.13
N ALA A 218 35.18 -37.71 -17.77
CA ALA A 218 34.56 -38.58 -18.78
C ALA A 218 33.57 -39.55 -18.10
N VAL A 219 32.49 -39.87 -18.78
CA VAL A 219 31.44 -40.80 -18.31
C VAL A 219 31.37 -41.99 -19.26
N ALA A 220 31.40 -43.17 -18.69
CA ALA A 220 31.32 -44.39 -19.45
C ALA A 220 29.89 -44.79 -19.84
N ASN A 221 29.74 -45.64 -20.86
CA ASN A 221 28.50 -46.34 -21.11
C ASN A 221 28.09 -47.19 -19.89
N ASP A 222 26.79 -47.34 -19.66
CA ASP A 222 26.19 -48.09 -18.55
C ASP A 222 26.55 -47.54 -17.15
N GLU A 223 27.09 -46.32 -17.07
CA GLU A 223 27.34 -45.70 -15.79
C GLU A 223 26.04 -45.28 -15.12
N GLN A 224 25.93 -45.55 -13.82
CA GLN A 224 24.75 -45.27 -13.00
C GLN A 224 24.58 -43.78 -12.74
N ILE A 225 23.33 -43.33 -12.77
CA ILE A 225 22.94 -41.95 -12.52
C ILE A 225 22.00 -41.91 -11.32
N ASP A 226 22.39 -41.14 -10.31
CA ASP A 226 21.53 -40.76 -9.18
C ASP A 226 20.83 -39.45 -9.50
N ARG A 227 19.56 -39.35 -9.10
CA ARG A 227 18.77 -38.13 -9.25
C ARG A 227 18.40 -37.56 -7.89
N PHE A 228 18.57 -36.25 -7.76
CA PHE A 228 18.16 -35.44 -6.61
C PHE A 228 17.17 -34.36 -7.07
N TRP A 229 16.20 -34.06 -6.24
CA TRP A 229 15.33 -32.90 -6.46
C TRP A 229 16.15 -31.60 -6.44
N GLU A 230 15.79 -30.59 -7.26
CA GLU A 230 16.49 -29.30 -7.36
C GLU A 230 16.73 -28.66 -5.98
N HIS A 231 15.78 -28.80 -5.05
CA HIS A 231 15.79 -28.17 -3.73
C HIS A 231 16.09 -29.14 -2.57
N TYR A 232 16.64 -30.31 -2.84
CA TYR A 232 16.89 -31.35 -1.83
C TYR A 232 17.72 -30.84 -0.64
N ALA A 233 18.66 -29.92 -0.88
CA ALA A 233 19.55 -29.39 0.15
C ALA A 233 18.88 -28.43 1.15
N LEU A 234 17.63 -28.03 0.90
CA LEU A 234 16.87 -27.17 1.82
C LEU A 234 16.22 -27.95 2.98
N PHE A 235 16.18 -29.28 2.90
CA PHE A 235 15.47 -30.12 3.85
C PHE A 235 16.36 -31.25 4.37
N ASP A 236 16.25 -31.57 5.66
CA ASP A 236 17.10 -32.57 6.32
C ASP A 236 16.83 -33.99 5.82
N LYS A 237 15.63 -34.26 5.33
CA LYS A 237 15.21 -35.60 4.86
C LYS A 237 14.09 -35.51 3.83
N ALA A 238 13.87 -36.60 3.11
CA ALA A 238 12.76 -36.77 2.20
C ALA A 238 11.39 -36.71 2.93
N PRO A 239 10.30 -36.26 2.26
CA PRO A 239 8.96 -36.32 2.79
C PRO A 239 8.51 -37.78 2.96
N GLY A 240 7.80 -38.06 4.04
CA GLY A 240 7.46 -39.42 4.42
C GLY A 240 6.04 -39.56 4.98
N THR A 241 5.96 -40.05 6.20
CA THR A 241 4.72 -40.23 6.96
C THR A 241 4.82 -39.42 8.24
N SER A 242 3.86 -38.53 8.47
CA SER A 242 3.80 -37.75 9.70
C SER A 242 3.47 -38.63 10.91
N ALA A 243 3.78 -38.14 12.11
CA ALA A 243 3.41 -38.79 13.35
C ALA A 243 1.87 -38.90 13.47
N GLY A 244 1.12 -37.91 13.01
CA GLY A 244 -0.35 -37.93 13.00
C GLY A 244 -0.90 -38.99 12.05
N ALA A 245 -0.36 -39.13 10.87
CA ALA A 245 -0.74 -40.19 9.92
C ALA A 245 -0.40 -41.56 10.46
N THR A 246 0.79 -41.77 11.05
CA THR A 246 1.17 -43.02 11.70
C THR A 246 0.19 -43.40 12.81
N ALA A 247 -0.17 -42.45 13.67
CA ALA A 247 -1.13 -42.69 14.75
C ALA A 247 -2.54 -43.04 14.24
N ALA A 248 -2.93 -42.48 13.08
CA ALA A 248 -4.19 -42.81 12.41
C ALA A 248 -4.14 -44.08 11.55
N GLY A 249 -2.99 -44.76 11.43
CA GLY A 249 -2.81 -45.92 10.55
C GLY A 249 -2.76 -45.59 9.05
N ALA A 250 -2.52 -44.32 8.69
CA ALA A 250 -2.27 -43.85 7.33
C ALA A 250 -0.78 -43.71 7.05
N SER A 251 -0.40 -43.50 5.79
CA SER A 251 1.01 -43.31 5.40
C SER A 251 1.17 -42.37 4.21
N ASN A 252 2.38 -41.85 4.07
CA ASN A 252 2.81 -41.09 2.90
C ASN A 252 2.09 -39.75 2.71
N ASP A 253 1.79 -39.07 3.78
CA ASP A 253 1.05 -37.80 3.77
C ASP A 253 1.92 -36.56 3.65
N GLU A 254 3.24 -36.64 3.95
CA GLU A 254 4.12 -35.46 3.92
C GLU A 254 4.57 -35.11 2.52
N ILE A 255 4.68 -33.81 2.25
CA ILE A 255 5.27 -33.23 1.05
C ILE A 255 6.15 -32.01 1.40
N HIS A 256 7.04 -31.64 0.50
CA HIS A 256 7.77 -30.38 0.52
C HIS A 256 7.31 -29.49 -0.63
N VAL A 257 7.16 -28.19 -0.35
CA VAL A 257 6.80 -27.17 -1.34
C VAL A 257 7.81 -26.04 -1.28
N VAL A 258 8.33 -25.63 -2.42
CA VAL A 258 9.28 -24.51 -2.56
C VAL A 258 8.75 -23.51 -3.58
N VAL A 259 8.80 -22.23 -3.24
CA VAL A 259 8.47 -21.12 -4.12
C VAL A 259 9.78 -20.43 -4.54
N GLN A 260 9.98 -20.27 -5.82
CA GLN A 260 11.21 -19.78 -6.43
C GLN A 260 10.91 -18.59 -7.34
N ASP A 261 11.83 -17.61 -7.36
CA ASP A 261 11.89 -16.51 -8.33
C ASP A 261 12.60 -16.99 -9.60
N GLU A 262 11.87 -17.61 -10.52
CA GLU A 262 12.43 -18.29 -11.70
C GLU A 262 13.23 -17.34 -12.59
N ASP A 263 12.69 -16.15 -12.85
CA ASP A 263 13.32 -15.14 -13.72
C ASP A 263 14.08 -14.04 -12.98
N GLY A 264 14.01 -14.01 -11.66
CA GLY A 264 14.69 -13.02 -10.83
C GLY A 264 14.00 -11.65 -10.77
N LEU A 265 12.70 -11.58 -11.05
CA LEU A 265 11.99 -10.30 -11.06
C LEU A 265 11.78 -9.75 -9.65
N PHE A 266 11.65 -10.59 -8.64
CA PHE A 266 11.54 -10.16 -7.24
C PHE A 266 12.89 -9.84 -6.61
N THR A 267 13.88 -10.69 -6.82
CA THR A 267 15.17 -10.64 -6.10
C THR A 267 16.30 -10.04 -6.92
N GLY A 268 16.15 -9.94 -8.23
CA GLY A 268 17.21 -9.58 -9.16
C GLY A 268 18.11 -10.76 -9.56
N THR A 269 17.93 -11.96 -8.97
CA THR A 269 18.73 -13.16 -9.25
C THR A 269 17.82 -14.32 -9.61
N LYS A 270 17.99 -14.86 -10.80
CA LYS A 270 17.22 -16.02 -11.29
C LYS A 270 17.42 -17.24 -10.40
N GLY A 271 16.32 -17.94 -10.13
CA GLY A 271 16.34 -19.19 -9.38
C GLY A 271 16.46 -19.04 -7.87
N THR A 272 16.33 -17.81 -7.34
CA THR A 272 16.36 -17.58 -5.90
C THR A 272 15.13 -18.19 -5.22
N VAL A 273 15.36 -18.96 -4.15
CA VAL A 273 14.27 -19.49 -3.33
C VAL A 273 13.67 -18.36 -2.49
N LEU A 274 12.37 -18.16 -2.61
CA LEU A 274 11.61 -17.17 -1.86
C LEU A 274 11.04 -17.76 -0.57
N GLU A 275 10.44 -18.95 -0.67
CA GLU A 275 9.78 -19.62 0.46
C GLU A 275 9.97 -21.13 0.37
N SER A 276 10.01 -21.79 1.53
CA SER A 276 10.05 -23.26 1.62
C SER A 276 9.11 -23.74 2.73
N PHE A 277 8.29 -24.74 2.40
CA PHE A 277 7.34 -25.38 3.32
C PHE A 277 7.70 -26.87 3.42
N GLY A 278 8.35 -27.26 4.51
CA GLY A 278 8.80 -28.63 4.75
C GLY A 278 7.81 -29.43 5.57
N PHE A 279 7.66 -30.74 5.24
CA PHE A 279 6.85 -31.69 6.02
C PHE A 279 5.40 -31.26 6.21
N VAL A 280 4.83 -30.55 5.22
CA VAL A 280 3.42 -30.23 5.19
C VAL A 280 2.60 -31.43 4.71
N SER A 281 1.38 -31.61 5.19
CA SER A 281 0.59 -32.80 4.97
C SER A 281 -0.43 -32.66 3.84
N LEU A 282 -0.65 -33.73 3.08
CA LEU A 282 -1.78 -33.87 2.15
C LEU A 282 -3.13 -34.10 2.86
N ALA A 283 -3.11 -34.46 4.15
CA ALA A 283 -4.32 -34.72 4.90
C ALA A 283 -5.00 -33.44 5.37
N ALA A 284 -6.29 -33.31 5.07
CA ALA A 284 -7.07 -32.09 5.34
C ALA A 284 -7.25 -31.78 6.85
N ASP A 285 -7.14 -32.79 7.71
CA ASP A 285 -7.27 -32.72 9.17
C ASP A 285 -5.93 -32.82 9.91
N ALA A 286 -4.80 -32.83 9.19
CA ALA A 286 -3.47 -32.89 9.80
C ALA A 286 -3.19 -31.68 10.69
N LYS A 287 -2.51 -31.93 11.82
CA LYS A 287 -2.10 -30.92 12.79
C LYS A 287 -0.59 -30.96 12.99
N ASP A 288 -0.01 -29.79 13.26
CA ASP A 288 1.36 -29.65 13.74
C ASP A 288 1.44 -29.97 15.26
N SER A 289 2.63 -29.93 15.83
CA SER A 289 2.89 -30.22 17.25
C SER A 289 2.21 -29.25 18.23
N VAL A 290 1.77 -28.08 17.77
CA VAL A 290 1.08 -27.05 18.57
C VAL A 290 -0.43 -26.98 18.28
N GLY A 291 -0.94 -27.86 17.39
CA GLY A 291 -2.36 -27.98 17.09
C GLY A 291 -2.88 -27.14 15.93
N ASN A 292 -2.04 -26.40 15.23
CA ASN A 292 -2.44 -25.69 14.01
C ASN A 292 -2.62 -26.66 12.84
N SER A 293 -3.40 -26.25 11.82
CA SER A 293 -3.48 -27.01 10.57
C SER A 293 -2.10 -27.14 9.93
N ASN A 294 -1.69 -28.39 9.67
CA ASN A 294 -0.52 -28.73 8.86
C ASN A 294 -0.90 -29.16 7.44
N TYR A 295 -2.15 -29.01 7.06
CA TYR A 295 -2.60 -29.25 5.70
C TYR A 295 -1.94 -28.24 4.74
N TYR A 296 -1.25 -28.74 3.71
CA TYR A 296 -0.40 -27.89 2.85
C TYR A 296 -1.14 -26.69 2.23
N ARG A 297 -2.42 -26.84 1.88
CA ARG A 297 -3.27 -25.73 1.41
C ARG A 297 -3.37 -24.62 2.46
N ASP A 298 -3.69 -24.98 3.72
CA ASP A 298 -3.91 -24.03 4.79
C ASP A 298 -2.58 -23.40 5.27
N VAL A 299 -1.49 -24.15 5.18
CA VAL A 299 -0.13 -23.64 5.47
C VAL A 299 0.27 -22.59 4.45
N ILE A 300 0.10 -22.87 3.15
CA ILE A 300 0.39 -21.92 2.05
C ILE A 300 -0.48 -20.67 2.20
N GLU A 301 -1.79 -20.82 2.43
CA GLU A 301 -2.70 -19.68 2.61
C GLU A 301 -2.24 -18.75 3.73
N ARG A 302 -1.84 -19.32 4.87
CA ARG A 302 -1.46 -18.57 6.08
C ARG A 302 -0.06 -17.95 6.00
N GLN A 303 0.90 -18.64 5.41
CA GLN A 303 2.31 -18.31 5.51
C GLN A 303 2.93 -17.72 4.23
N SER A 304 2.42 -18.12 3.05
CA SER A 304 2.99 -17.62 1.79
C SER A 304 2.68 -16.15 1.57
N GLN A 305 3.68 -15.40 1.11
CA GLN A 305 3.55 -14.01 0.66
C GLN A 305 3.36 -13.91 -0.86
N TYR A 306 3.59 -15.01 -1.60
CA TYR A 306 3.68 -15.00 -3.06
C TYR A 306 2.58 -15.77 -3.76
N ILE A 307 2.07 -16.87 -3.17
CA ILE A 307 1.14 -17.76 -3.83
C ILE A 307 -0.06 -18.14 -2.97
N TYR A 308 -1.12 -18.56 -3.64
CA TYR A 308 -2.21 -19.34 -3.09
C TYR A 308 -2.32 -20.68 -3.80
N TRP A 309 -2.81 -21.67 -3.06
CA TRP A 309 -3.22 -22.94 -3.63
C TRP A 309 -4.60 -22.79 -4.33
N SER A 310 -4.78 -23.38 -5.50
CA SER A 310 -6.04 -23.38 -6.24
C SER A 310 -6.53 -24.76 -6.68
N GLY A 311 -5.71 -25.79 -6.55
CA GLY A 311 -6.09 -27.16 -6.88
C GLY A 311 -5.04 -28.20 -6.52
N HIS A 312 -5.45 -29.45 -6.52
CA HIS A 312 -4.55 -30.57 -6.33
C HIS A 312 -3.95 -31.06 -7.66
N SER A 313 -2.75 -31.61 -7.60
CA SER A 313 -2.25 -32.47 -8.68
C SER A 313 -3.11 -33.72 -8.80
N THR A 314 -3.40 -34.14 -10.03
CA THR A 314 -4.13 -35.40 -10.25
C THR A 314 -3.42 -36.62 -9.68
N ALA A 315 -2.08 -36.58 -9.58
CA ALA A 315 -1.29 -37.62 -8.96
C ALA A 315 -1.38 -37.66 -7.42
N MET A 316 -1.88 -36.60 -6.79
CA MET A 316 -2.06 -36.48 -5.33
C MET A 316 -3.51 -36.74 -4.89
N LEU A 317 -4.43 -36.94 -5.81
CA LEU A 317 -5.83 -37.23 -5.50
C LEU A 317 -6.05 -38.72 -5.25
N SER A 318 -6.84 -39.06 -4.25
CA SER A 318 -7.22 -40.45 -3.97
C SER A 318 -8.43 -40.92 -4.78
N SER A 319 -9.28 -40.03 -5.19
CA SER A 319 -10.40 -40.15 -6.12
C SER A 319 -10.76 -38.76 -6.63
N ALA A 320 -11.55 -38.66 -7.68
CA ALA A 320 -11.83 -37.39 -8.33
C ALA A 320 -12.22 -36.28 -7.31
N ASN A 321 -11.31 -35.35 -7.07
CA ASN A 321 -11.45 -34.12 -6.27
C ASN A 321 -11.53 -34.24 -4.72
N GLU A 322 -11.19 -35.36 -4.10
CA GLU A 322 -11.36 -35.49 -2.65
C GLU A 322 -10.09 -35.15 -1.84
N GLN A 323 -10.28 -34.21 -0.93
CA GLN A 323 -9.40 -33.97 0.19
C GLN A 323 -9.57 -35.12 1.19
N ARG A 324 -8.52 -35.94 1.34
CA ARG A 324 -8.57 -37.09 2.26
C ARG A 324 -8.22 -36.64 3.68
N SER A 325 -9.03 -37.01 4.65
CA SER A 325 -8.66 -36.91 6.05
C SER A 325 -7.79 -38.11 6.48
N LEU A 326 -7.04 -37.96 7.57
CA LEU A 326 -6.28 -39.05 8.17
C LEU A 326 -7.20 -40.22 8.53
N ALA A 327 -8.38 -39.91 9.09
CA ALA A 327 -9.38 -40.92 9.45
C ALA A 327 -9.89 -41.69 8.22
N ALA A 328 -10.06 -41.07 7.08
CA ALA A 328 -10.47 -41.71 5.83
C ALA A 328 -9.33 -42.48 5.15
N ALA A 329 -8.08 -42.25 5.55
CA ALA A 329 -6.89 -42.89 5.00
C ALA A 329 -6.41 -44.10 5.85
N VAL A 330 -7.15 -44.51 6.86
CA VAL A 330 -6.78 -45.68 7.71
C VAL A 330 -6.53 -46.93 6.87
N GLY A 331 -5.36 -47.54 7.04
CA GLY A 331 -4.93 -48.70 6.28
C GLY A 331 -4.55 -48.44 4.80
N ALA A 332 -4.47 -47.17 4.39
CA ALA A 332 -4.11 -46.78 3.04
C ALA A 332 -3.00 -45.71 3.00
N ALA A 333 -2.25 -45.67 1.90
CA ALA A 333 -1.28 -44.63 1.64
C ALA A 333 -1.92 -43.47 0.86
N PHE A 334 -1.44 -42.21 1.11
CA PHE A 334 -1.73 -41.11 0.23
C PHE A 334 -1.06 -41.29 -1.13
N SER A 335 -1.79 -41.00 -2.20
CA SER A 335 -1.25 -41.01 -3.56
C SER A 335 -0.30 -39.84 -3.78
N ARG A 336 0.86 -40.09 -4.41
CA ARG A 336 1.89 -39.07 -4.63
C ARG A 336 2.73 -39.40 -5.84
N PRO A 337 3.19 -38.38 -6.59
CA PRO A 337 4.05 -38.58 -7.76
C PRO A 337 5.44 -39.12 -7.37
N ALA A 338 6.04 -39.92 -8.25
CA ALA A 338 7.40 -40.40 -8.11
C ALA A 338 8.45 -39.36 -8.55
N LEU A 339 8.02 -38.34 -9.27
CA LEU A 339 8.87 -37.22 -9.75
C LEU A 339 8.43 -35.93 -9.03
N PRO A 340 9.33 -34.96 -8.87
CA PRO A 340 8.94 -33.63 -8.44
C PRO A 340 8.00 -33.00 -9.47
N GLU A 341 7.12 -32.12 -9.00
CA GLU A 341 6.21 -31.38 -9.86
C GLU A 341 6.59 -29.89 -9.86
N ASN A 342 7.03 -29.40 -11.01
CA ASN A 342 7.36 -27.99 -11.23
C ASN A 342 6.18 -27.29 -11.90
N SER A 343 5.78 -26.14 -11.36
CA SER A 343 4.65 -25.33 -11.82
C SER A 343 5.11 -23.88 -11.97
N SER A 344 5.54 -23.48 -13.17
CA SER A 344 5.79 -22.05 -13.47
C SER A 344 4.47 -21.34 -13.67
N LEU A 345 4.32 -20.15 -13.10
CA LEU A 345 3.13 -19.32 -13.25
C LEU A 345 3.28 -18.41 -14.48
N SER A 346 2.16 -18.09 -15.12
CA SER A 346 2.12 -17.23 -16.31
C SER A 346 0.76 -16.55 -16.45
N GLY A 347 0.58 -15.68 -17.46
CA GLY A 347 -0.69 -14.98 -17.71
C GLY A 347 -0.90 -13.75 -16.83
N GLY A 348 0.01 -13.44 -15.92
CA GLY A 348 -0.03 -12.22 -15.12
C GLY A 348 0.24 -10.97 -15.94
N SER A 349 -0.48 -9.88 -15.68
CA SER A 349 -0.34 -8.61 -16.37
C SER A 349 -0.52 -7.44 -15.40
N TYR A 350 0.21 -6.35 -15.59
CA TYR A 350 0.00 -5.10 -14.85
C TYR A 350 -1.27 -4.36 -15.26
N GLY A 351 -1.86 -4.74 -16.39
CA GLY A 351 -2.91 -3.94 -17.01
C GLY A 351 -2.37 -2.63 -17.58
N ARG A 352 -3.25 -1.65 -17.67
CA ARG A 352 -2.91 -0.33 -18.20
C ARG A 352 -2.15 0.53 -17.20
N ALA A 353 -1.30 1.41 -17.71
CA ALA A 353 -0.43 2.24 -16.90
C ALA A 353 -1.17 3.27 -16.01
N ASN A 354 -2.39 3.66 -16.40
CA ASN A 354 -3.21 4.60 -15.63
C ASN A 354 -4.61 4.04 -15.38
N PRO A 355 -5.28 4.43 -14.28
CA PRO A 355 -6.69 4.09 -14.05
C PRO A 355 -7.59 4.97 -14.89
N THR A 356 -8.82 4.54 -15.13
CA THR A 356 -9.88 5.43 -15.62
C THR A 356 -10.35 6.35 -14.50
N VAL A 357 -11.04 7.46 -14.85
CA VAL A 357 -11.69 8.36 -13.87
C VAL A 357 -12.61 7.58 -12.94
N ALA A 358 -13.42 6.68 -13.49
CA ALA A 358 -14.35 5.85 -12.73
C ALA A 358 -13.63 4.95 -11.72
N GLN A 359 -12.61 4.19 -12.15
CA GLN A 359 -11.85 3.28 -11.28
C GLN A 359 -11.22 4.01 -10.10
N LYS A 360 -10.64 5.20 -10.33
CA LYS A 360 -10.02 5.98 -9.25
C LYS A 360 -11.06 6.56 -8.29
N SER A 361 -12.16 7.10 -8.82
CA SER A 361 -13.25 7.65 -8.02
C SER A 361 -13.99 6.58 -7.23
N ASP A 362 -14.22 5.40 -7.83
CA ASP A 362 -14.84 4.25 -7.15
C ASP A 362 -13.97 3.73 -6.01
N ALA A 363 -12.64 3.68 -6.19
CA ALA A 363 -11.71 3.29 -5.14
C ALA A 363 -11.78 4.27 -3.94
N TRP A 364 -11.85 5.58 -4.19
CA TRP A 364 -12.03 6.55 -3.11
C TRP A 364 -13.37 6.40 -2.40
N THR A 365 -14.47 6.29 -3.15
CA THR A 365 -15.81 6.19 -2.59
C THR A 365 -16.00 4.91 -1.80
N LYS A 366 -15.54 3.77 -2.34
CA LYS A 366 -15.68 2.46 -1.72
C LYS A 366 -14.87 2.33 -0.44
N HIS A 367 -13.62 2.81 -0.42
CA HIS A 367 -12.69 2.56 0.66
C HIS A 367 -12.52 3.74 1.62
N PHE A 368 -12.74 4.96 1.15
CA PHE A 368 -12.60 6.16 1.94
C PHE A 368 -13.91 6.96 2.04
N GLY A 369 -15.05 6.42 1.61
CA GLY A 369 -16.35 7.10 1.66
C GLY A 369 -16.90 7.24 3.07
N ASP A 370 -16.69 6.24 3.91
CA ASP A 370 -17.22 6.21 5.27
C ASP A 370 -16.17 6.66 6.30
N GLY A 371 -16.43 7.80 6.94
CA GLY A 371 -15.56 8.35 7.99
C GLY A 371 -15.63 7.61 9.32
N GLU A 372 -16.64 6.77 9.54
CA GLU A 372 -16.74 5.97 10.75
C GLU A 372 -15.85 4.71 10.68
N LEU A 373 -15.69 4.13 9.49
CA LEU A 373 -14.84 2.96 9.28
C LEU A 373 -13.37 3.32 9.20
N ILE A 374 -13.03 4.36 8.43
CA ILE A 374 -11.63 4.77 8.20
C ILE A 374 -11.48 6.27 8.43
N SER A 375 -10.80 6.64 9.52
CA SER A 375 -10.45 8.04 9.78
C SER A 375 -9.24 8.44 8.94
N ILE A 376 -9.43 9.43 8.07
CA ILE A 376 -8.39 10.08 7.28
C ILE A 376 -8.39 11.59 7.55
N SER A 377 -7.27 12.25 7.27
CA SER A 377 -7.14 13.71 7.38
C SER A 377 -6.80 14.36 6.06
N PHE A 378 -6.18 13.61 5.15
CA PHE A 378 -5.83 14.06 3.81
C PHE A 378 -6.21 13.02 2.78
N LEU A 379 -6.87 13.45 1.71
CA LEU A 379 -7.07 12.67 0.49
C LEU A 379 -6.14 13.22 -0.59
N ILE A 380 -5.11 12.42 -0.92
CA ILE A 380 -4.09 12.79 -1.90
C ILE A 380 -4.57 12.34 -3.28
N VAL A 381 -4.76 13.28 -4.19
CA VAL A 381 -5.27 12.97 -5.53
C VAL A 381 -4.23 12.22 -6.38
N GLY A 382 -2.92 12.49 -6.18
CA GLY A 382 -1.86 11.92 -7.02
C GLY A 382 -1.84 12.53 -8.42
N SER A 383 -1.38 11.75 -9.40
CA SER A 383 -1.48 12.12 -10.82
C SER A 383 -2.93 12.03 -11.30
N THR A 384 -3.33 12.97 -12.15
CA THR A 384 -4.65 12.99 -12.81
C THR A 384 -4.62 12.48 -14.24
N SER A 385 -3.50 11.90 -14.65
CA SER A 385 -3.40 11.15 -15.91
C SER A 385 -4.28 9.91 -15.86
N THR A 386 -5.05 9.68 -16.92
CA THR A 386 -6.05 8.60 -17.00
C THR A 386 -5.78 7.67 -18.17
N ASP A 387 -6.43 6.51 -18.17
CA ASP A 387 -6.52 5.63 -19.32
C ASP A 387 -7.54 6.18 -20.33
N ALA A 388 -7.09 6.33 -21.58
CA ALA A 388 -7.91 6.81 -22.69
C ALA A 388 -9.12 5.92 -23.03
N GLY A 389 -9.12 4.66 -22.56
CA GLY A 389 -10.09 3.67 -23.04
C GLY A 389 -9.85 3.25 -24.51
N GLY A 390 -10.74 2.44 -25.07
CA GLY A 390 -10.76 2.15 -26.51
C GLY A 390 -9.58 1.39 -27.11
N GLY A 391 -8.73 0.73 -26.29
CA GLY A 391 -7.62 -0.09 -26.75
C GLY A 391 -6.29 0.65 -26.96
N SER A 392 -6.25 1.97 -26.78
CA SER A 392 -5.00 2.74 -26.79
C SER A 392 -4.31 2.69 -25.43
N GLU A 393 -3.03 2.34 -25.38
CA GLU A 393 -2.22 2.35 -24.15
C GLU A 393 -1.70 3.76 -23.78
N SER A 394 -2.04 4.79 -24.56
CA SER A 394 -1.58 6.14 -24.31
C SER A 394 -2.31 6.77 -23.14
N ALA A 395 -1.54 7.23 -22.15
CA ALA A 395 -2.05 8.04 -21.06
C ALA A 395 -2.68 9.33 -21.61
N GLN A 396 -3.85 9.68 -21.09
CA GLN A 396 -4.49 10.98 -21.35
C GLN A 396 -4.29 11.88 -20.11
N ASP A 397 -3.90 13.11 -20.38
CA ASP A 397 -3.82 14.19 -19.40
C ASP A 397 -4.77 15.31 -19.83
N THR A 398 -6.08 14.97 -19.91
CA THR A 398 -7.10 15.91 -20.37
C THR A 398 -7.57 16.82 -19.22
N LEU A 399 -7.99 18.04 -19.58
CA LEU A 399 -8.58 18.97 -18.62
C LEU A 399 -9.90 18.44 -18.03
N ALA A 400 -10.67 17.71 -18.84
CA ALA A 400 -11.95 17.15 -18.42
C ALA A 400 -11.78 16.07 -17.34
N ASP A 401 -10.83 15.15 -17.53
CA ASP A 401 -10.55 14.08 -16.57
C ASP A 401 -9.95 14.64 -15.28
N HIS A 402 -9.03 15.61 -15.39
CA HIS A 402 -8.48 16.32 -14.24
C HIS A 402 -9.59 16.96 -13.41
N ASN A 403 -10.46 17.75 -14.04
CA ASN A 403 -11.57 18.39 -13.35
C ASN A 403 -12.53 17.38 -12.72
N SER A 404 -12.82 16.28 -13.43
CA SER A 404 -13.69 15.21 -12.90
C SER A 404 -13.09 14.56 -11.67
N LEU A 405 -11.81 14.16 -11.69
CA LEU A 405 -11.13 13.54 -10.56
C LEU A 405 -11.04 14.48 -9.35
N VAL A 406 -10.62 15.73 -9.55
CA VAL A 406 -10.49 16.69 -8.44
C VAL A 406 -11.86 17.02 -7.85
N ASN A 407 -12.89 17.22 -8.68
CA ASN A 407 -14.25 17.50 -8.19
C ASN A 407 -14.87 16.29 -7.46
N ASN A 408 -14.66 15.06 -7.93
CA ASN A 408 -15.11 13.86 -7.24
C ASN A 408 -14.44 13.71 -5.87
N ALA A 409 -13.14 14.00 -5.78
CA ALA A 409 -12.43 14.01 -4.49
C ALA A 409 -12.96 15.10 -3.55
N ILE A 410 -13.25 16.31 -4.05
CA ILE A 410 -13.84 17.40 -3.27
C ILE A 410 -15.23 17.01 -2.77
N GLN A 411 -16.08 16.46 -3.63
CA GLN A 411 -17.42 16.00 -3.24
C GLN A 411 -17.35 14.96 -2.12
N LEU A 412 -16.41 14.02 -2.19
CA LEU A 412 -16.18 13.05 -1.14
C LEU A 412 -15.79 13.72 0.19
N ALA A 413 -14.87 14.69 0.16
CA ALA A 413 -14.45 15.41 1.35
C ALA A 413 -15.57 16.28 1.95
N GLU A 414 -16.43 16.86 1.12
CA GLU A 414 -17.61 17.63 1.56
C GLU A 414 -18.69 16.75 2.20
N LEU A 415 -18.84 15.50 1.74
CA LEU A 415 -19.72 14.53 2.38
C LEU A 415 -19.17 14.09 3.74
N ARG A 416 -17.87 13.78 3.78
CA ARG A 416 -17.20 13.35 5.02
C ARG A 416 -17.03 14.45 6.05
N LYS A 417 -16.65 15.66 5.63
CA LYS A 417 -16.34 16.85 6.45
C LYS A 417 -15.14 16.69 7.39
N ASP A 418 -14.40 15.59 7.31
CA ASP A 418 -13.33 15.23 8.24
C ASP A 418 -11.93 15.19 7.61
N CYS A 419 -11.80 15.49 6.32
CA CYS A 419 -10.53 15.46 5.60
C CYS A 419 -10.37 16.61 4.60
N LEU A 420 -9.12 16.83 4.15
CA LEU A 420 -8.77 17.79 3.09
C LEU A 420 -8.29 17.05 1.85
N VAL A 421 -8.79 17.45 0.69
CA VAL A 421 -8.27 17.05 -0.62
C VAL A 421 -7.04 17.86 -0.95
N VAL A 422 -6.00 17.23 -1.48
CA VAL A 422 -4.79 17.90 -1.97
C VAL A 422 -4.57 17.55 -3.42
N ALA A 423 -4.56 18.55 -4.30
CA ALA A 423 -4.44 18.38 -5.75
C ALA A 423 -3.37 19.28 -6.35
N SER A 424 -2.67 18.75 -7.36
CA SER A 424 -1.69 19.45 -8.21
C SER A 424 -2.25 19.65 -9.62
N PRO A 425 -1.72 20.59 -10.41
CA PRO A 425 -2.14 20.77 -11.80
C PRO A 425 -1.73 19.57 -12.66
N ARG A 426 -2.26 19.49 -13.89
CA ARG A 426 -1.88 18.46 -14.85
C ARG A 426 -0.39 18.51 -15.18
N ARG A 427 0.17 17.34 -15.49
CA ARG A 427 1.58 17.23 -15.92
C ARG A 427 1.86 18.10 -17.14
N ALA A 428 1.02 18.03 -18.16
CA ALA A 428 1.15 18.76 -19.40
C ALA A 428 1.10 20.29 -19.25
N SER A 429 0.53 20.79 -18.16
CA SER A 429 0.44 22.23 -17.90
C SER A 429 1.76 22.86 -17.45
N VAL A 430 2.67 22.06 -16.88
CA VAL A 430 3.92 22.57 -16.29
C VAL A 430 5.18 21.86 -16.76
N VAL A 431 5.15 20.53 -16.99
CA VAL A 431 6.32 19.76 -17.41
C VAL A 431 6.54 19.90 -18.91
N GLY A 432 7.74 20.30 -19.31
CA GLY A 432 8.09 20.54 -20.73
C GLY A 432 7.62 21.87 -21.31
N VAL A 433 6.93 22.70 -20.53
CA VAL A 433 6.51 24.06 -20.95
C VAL A 433 7.61 25.06 -20.63
N SER A 434 8.16 25.71 -21.65
CA SER A 434 9.34 26.57 -21.51
C SER A 434 9.04 27.98 -20.97
N SER A 435 7.82 28.48 -21.17
CA SER A 435 7.41 29.83 -20.76
C SER A 435 6.74 29.83 -19.39
N GLU A 436 7.33 30.55 -18.44
CA GLU A 436 6.80 30.70 -17.08
C GLU A 436 5.40 31.32 -17.05
N SER A 437 5.15 32.32 -17.91
CA SER A 437 3.81 32.93 -18.02
C SER A 437 2.77 31.98 -18.62
N THR A 438 3.18 31.11 -19.54
CA THR A 438 2.32 30.06 -20.10
C THR A 438 1.99 29.02 -19.05
N GLN A 439 2.98 28.58 -18.25
CA GLN A 439 2.76 27.68 -17.12
C GLN A 439 1.75 28.26 -16.13
N SER A 440 1.93 29.54 -15.74
CA SER A 440 0.98 30.23 -14.85
C SER A 440 -0.46 30.25 -15.40
N THR A 441 -0.59 30.50 -16.72
CA THR A 441 -1.91 30.52 -17.38
C THR A 441 -2.52 29.13 -17.43
N ASN A 442 -1.75 28.11 -17.76
CA ASN A 442 -2.20 26.72 -17.81
C ASN A 442 -2.67 26.23 -16.43
N VAL A 443 -1.87 26.47 -15.39
CA VAL A 443 -2.22 26.09 -14.01
C VAL A 443 -3.52 26.74 -13.54
N LYS A 444 -3.72 28.03 -13.87
CA LYS A 444 -4.99 28.72 -13.60
C LYS A 444 -6.16 28.10 -14.37
N ALA A 445 -5.94 27.69 -15.62
CA ALA A 445 -6.95 27.04 -16.45
C ALA A 445 -7.34 25.64 -15.92
N ASP A 446 -6.36 24.87 -15.41
CA ASP A 446 -6.62 23.55 -14.82
C ASP A 446 -7.59 23.64 -13.64
N PHE A 447 -7.49 24.69 -12.85
CA PHE A 447 -8.31 24.86 -11.65
C PHE A 447 -9.52 25.81 -11.83
N ALA A 448 -9.74 26.35 -13.01
CA ALA A 448 -10.81 27.31 -13.25
C ALA A 448 -12.22 26.74 -13.06
N SER A 449 -12.42 25.44 -13.36
CA SER A 449 -13.70 24.73 -13.26
C SER A 449 -13.80 23.85 -12.01
N ILE A 450 -12.88 23.99 -11.07
CA ILE A 450 -12.91 23.24 -9.82
C ILE A 450 -13.94 23.85 -8.85
N THR A 451 -14.70 22.97 -8.22
CA THR A 451 -15.71 23.33 -7.22
C THR A 451 -15.08 24.17 -6.09
N SER A 452 -15.72 25.30 -5.80
CA SER A 452 -15.30 26.17 -4.71
C SER A 452 -15.57 25.50 -3.36
N SER A 453 -14.52 25.07 -2.68
CA SER A 453 -14.64 24.34 -1.41
C SER A 453 -13.52 24.70 -0.44
N SER A 454 -13.86 24.78 0.84
CA SER A 454 -12.86 24.93 1.89
C SER A 454 -12.16 23.60 2.25
N TYR A 455 -12.66 22.47 1.75
CA TYR A 455 -12.08 21.14 1.96
C TYR A 455 -11.04 20.75 0.90
N ALA A 456 -10.62 21.68 0.04
CA ALA A 456 -9.60 21.42 -0.96
C ALA A 456 -8.43 22.41 -0.84
N VAL A 457 -7.23 21.90 -1.10
CA VAL A 457 -5.96 22.61 -1.16
C VAL A 457 -5.34 22.36 -2.52
N LEU A 458 -5.10 23.42 -3.29
CA LEU A 458 -4.54 23.36 -4.63
C LEU A 458 -3.11 23.90 -4.59
N ASP A 459 -2.16 23.12 -5.12
CA ASP A 459 -0.78 23.57 -5.28
C ASP A 459 -0.43 23.91 -6.75
N SER A 460 0.74 24.50 -6.99
CA SER A 460 1.08 25.05 -8.31
C SER A 460 1.94 24.14 -9.17
N GLY A 461 2.30 22.91 -8.72
CA GLY A 461 3.30 22.29 -9.55
C GLY A 461 3.71 20.86 -9.34
N TRP A 462 4.68 20.50 -10.17
CA TRP A 462 5.35 19.22 -10.21
C TRP A 462 6.80 19.38 -9.77
N VAL A 463 7.29 18.37 -9.05
CA VAL A 463 8.66 18.33 -8.51
C VAL A 463 9.48 17.24 -9.21
N TYR A 464 10.77 17.46 -9.34
CA TYR A 464 11.72 16.53 -9.93
C TYR A 464 12.54 15.92 -8.82
N GLN A 465 12.47 14.61 -8.68
CA GLN A 465 13.20 13.90 -7.64
C GLN A 465 13.92 12.66 -8.17
N TYR A 466 14.90 12.20 -7.41
CA TYR A 466 15.62 10.96 -7.70
C TYR A 466 14.78 9.75 -7.32
N GLU A 467 14.69 8.82 -8.25
CA GLU A 467 14.05 7.51 -8.12
C GLU A 467 15.13 6.44 -7.88
N ARG A 468 15.28 6.04 -6.63
CA ARG A 468 16.35 5.17 -6.17
C ARG A 468 16.26 3.72 -6.69
N TYR A 469 15.06 3.25 -7.05
CA TYR A 469 14.84 1.85 -7.43
C TYR A 469 15.22 1.56 -8.89
N ASN A 470 15.09 2.55 -9.77
CA ASN A 470 15.43 2.42 -11.19
C ASN A 470 16.58 3.36 -11.61
N ASP A 471 17.28 3.98 -10.63
CA ASP A 471 18.43 4.87 -10.82
C ASP A 471 18.18 5.96 -11.86
N LYS A 472 17.04 6.65 -11.75
CA LYS A 472 16.67 7.74 -12.66
C LYS A 472 16.03 8.89 -11.90
N TYR A 473 15.81 9.99 -12.60
CA TYR A 473 15.01 11.10 -12.08
C TYR A 473 13.63 11.10 -12.72
N CYS A 474 12.60 11.39 -11.94
CA CYS A 474 11.23 11.46 -12.41
C CYS A 474 10.51 12.74 -11.96
N TRP A 475 9.50 13.11 -12.72
CA TRP A 475 8.55 14.16 -12.36
C TRP A 475 7.38 13.54 -11.61
N ILE A 476 7.02 14.13 -10.48
CA ILE A 476 5.86 13.71 -9.67
C ILE A 476 5.01 14.93 -9.29
N PRO A 477 3.70 14.77 -9.10
CA PRO A 477 2.85 15.86 -8.63
C PRO A 477 3.23 16.29 -7.22
N GLY A 478 3.09 17.57 -6.91
CA GLY A 478 3.46 18.15 -5.61
C GLY A 478 2.55 17.75 -4.45
N ASN A 479 1.33 17.25 -4.74
CA ASN A 479 0.26 17.05 -3.74
C ASN A 479 0.62 16.07 -2.61
N GLY A 480 1.42 15.03 -2.88
CA GLY A 480 1.91 14.12 -1.85
C GLY A 480 2.80 14.85 -0.84
N HIS A 481 3.73 15.68 -1.32
CA HIS A 481 4.56 16.53 -0.47
C HIS A 481 3.75 17.60 0.27
N THR A 482 2.82 18.26 -0.42
CA THR A 482 1.95 19.31 0.17
C THR A 482 1.12 18.74 1.33
N ALA A 483 0.54 17.55 1.17
CA ALA A 483 -0.16 16.84 2.24
C ALA A 483 0.78 16.45 3.39
N GLY A 484 1.98 15.95 3.04
CA GLY A 484 3.02 15.59 4.01
C GLY A 484 3.51 16.79 4.85
N ILE A 485 3.70 17.95 4.23
CA ILE A 485 4.04 19.20 4.93
C ILE A 485 2.95 19.58 5.94
N MET A 486 1.68 19.45 5.57
CA MET A 486 0.56 19.69 6.49
C MET A 486 0.57 18.68 7.66
N ALA A 487 0.81 17.41 7.40
CA ALA A 487 0.91 16.39 8.43
C ALA A 487 2.13 16.63 9.35
N ARG A 488 3.29 16.99 8.78
CA ARG A 488 4.47 17.35 9.57
C ARG A 488 4.24 18.58 10.46
N SER A 489 3.44 19.55 10.01
CA SER A 489 3.12 20.72 10.81
C SER A 489 2.41 20.34 12.12
N ASP A 490 1.61 19.27 12.12
CA ASP A 490 0.95 18.74 13.32
C ASP A 490 1.94 18.10 14.29
N LEU A 491 2.96 17.41 13.75
CA LEU A 491 4.00 16.79 14.57
C LEU A 491 4.94 17.83 15.20
N LEU A 492 5.19 18.96 14.50
CA LEU A 492 6.08 20.01 14.98
C LEU A 492 5.37 20.98 15.94
N GLN A 493 4.08 21.22 15.73
CA GLN A 493 3.26 22.15 16.52
C GLN A 493 1.84 21.60 16.64
N ASP A 494 0.89 22.12 15.86
CA ASP A 494 -0.52 21.75 15.90
C ASP A 494 -1.20 21.96 14.55
N PRO A 495 -2.35 21.31 14.30
CA PRO A 495 -3.10 21.42 13.04
C PRO A 495 -3.53 22.84 12.64
N TRP A 496 -3.68 23.72 13.62
CA TRP A 496 -4.09 25.12 13.40
C TRP A 496 -2.96 26.09 13.08
N PHE A 497 -1.73 25.62 12.99
CA PHE A 497 -0.64 26.44 12.46
C PHE A 497 -0.60 26.37 10.93
N SER A 498 -0.29 27.51 10.28
CA SER A 498 -0.12 27.55 8.83
C SER A 498 1.02 26.61 8.39
N PRO A 499 0.80 25.69 7.44
CA PRO A 499 1.84 24.82 6.92
C PRO A 499 2.82 25.51 6.00
N ALA A 500 2.54 26.76 5.60
CA ALA A 500 3.35 27.52 4.64
C ALA A 500 4.58 28.16 5.28
N GLY A 501 5.52 28.56 4.44
CA GLY A 501 6.69 29.36 4.80
C GLY A 501 7.94 28.54 5.12
N PHE A 502 9.01 29.26 5.48
CA PHE A 502 10.36 28.70 5.58
C PHE A 502 10.57 27.74 6.77
N SER A 503 9.81 27.89 7.82
CA SER A 503 9.98 27.07 9.03
C SER A 503 9.28 25.71 8.93
N ARG A 504 8.15 25.62 8.27
CA ARG A 504 7.31 24.40 8.21
C ARG A 504 7.06 23.90 6.79
N GLY A 505 7.01 24.81 5.81
CA GLY A 505 6.59 24.54 4.44
C GLY A 505 7.68 23.99 3.51
N GLN A 506 8.78 23.44 4.02
CA GLN A 506 9.90 22.94 3.20
C GLN A 506 9.60 21.59 2.58
N TYR A 507 9.84 21.47 1.27
CA TYR A 507 9.78 20.23 0.50
C TYR A 507 11.08 19.45 0.66
N LEU A 508 10.97 18.15 0.95
CA LEU A 508 12.11 17.27 1.20
C LEU A 508 12.44 16.41 -0.03
N GLY A 509 13.74 16.24 -0.32
CA GLY A 509 14.23 15.29 -1.32
C GLY A 509 13.89 15.62 -2.77
N ILE A 510 13.68 16.90 -3.09
CA ILE A 510 13.45 17.39 -4.45
C ILE A 510 14.69 18.06 -5.02
N THR A 511 14.90 17.94 -6.33
CA THR A 511 16.03 18.53 -7.04
C THR A 511 15.65 19.87 -7.69
N LYS A 512 14.49 19.95 -8.34
CA LYS A 512 13.98 21.16 -8.99
C LYS A 512 12.46 21.12 -9.14
N LEU A 513 11.88 22.28 -9.45
CA LEU A 513 10.47 22.44 -9.81
C LEU A 513 10.29 22.45 -11.33
N ALA A 514 9.17 21.93 -11.82
CA ALA A 514 8.74 22.11 -13.22
C ALA A 514 8.36 23.57 -13.49
N PHE A 515 7.72 24.19 -12.49
CA PHE A 515 7.28 25.58 -12.51
C PHE A 515 7.72 26.30 -11.23
N ASN A 516 8.58 27.30 -11.36
CA ASN A 516 9.01 28.16 -10.27
C ASN A 516 8.47 29.60 -10.50
N PRO A 517 7.30 29.96 -9.95
CA PRO A 517 6.62 31.20 -10.28
C PRO A 517 7.37 32.42 -9.75
N LYS A 518 7.52 33.46 -10.60
CA LYS A 518 7.99 34.80 -10.24
C LYS A 518 6.91 35.55 -9.44
N GLN A 519 7.23 36.70 -8.88
CA GLN A 519 6.33 37.46 -8.01
C GLN A 519 4.96 37.74 -8.67
N ALA A 520 4.95 38.23 -9.92
CA ALA A 520 3.67 38.49 -10.60
C ALA A 520 2.80 37.25 -10.79
N SER A 521 3.43 36.14 -11.18
CA SER A 521 2.72 34.86 -11.32
C SER A 521 2.27 34.30 -9.97
N ARG A 522 3.05 34.48 -8.89
CA ARG A 522 2.61 34.11 -7.54
C ARG A 522 1.37 34.89 -7.10
N ASP A 523 1.34 36.20 -7.37
CA ASP A 523 0.19 37.05 -7.05
C ASP A 523 -1.06 36.59 -7.82
N ASP A 524 -0.92 36.24 -9.09
CA ASP A 524 -2.01 35.71 -9.92
C ASP A 524 -2.51 34.35 -9.46
N LEU A 525 -1.60 33.40 -9.16
CA LEU A 525 -1.94 32.08 -8.61
C LEU A 525 -2.66 32.24 -7.27
N TYR A 526 -2.15 33.11 -6.40
CA TYR A 526 -2.72 33.32 -5.09
C TYR A 526 -4.12 33.96 -5.14
N ARG A 527 -4.38 34.85 -6.12
CA ARG A 527 -5.73 35.35 -6.42
C ARG A 527 -6.65 34.23 -6.90
N ALA A 528 -6.12 33.30 -7.70
CA ALA A 528 -6.84 32.11 -8.18
C ALA A 528 -6.96 31.01 -7.11
N ARG A 529 -6.59 31.25 -5.85
CA ARG A 529 -6.68 30.29 -4.73
C ARG A 529 -5.72 29.10 -4.84
N ILE A 530 -4.68 29.22 -5.63
CA ILE A 530 -3.64 28.21 -5.84
C ILE A 530 -2.43 28.59 -4.98
N ASN A 531 -1.92 27.63 -4.22
CA ASN A 531 -0.77 27.85 -3.33
C ASN A 531 0.54 27.65 -4.10
N PRO A 532 1.36 28.69 -4.28
CA PRO A 532 2.60 28.58 -5.03
C PRO A 532 3.62 27.69 -4.31
N ILE A 533 4.26 26.79 -5.06
CA ILE A 533 5.48 26.10 -4.64
C ILE A 533 6.64 26.90 -5.24
N VAL A 534 7.57 27.37 -4.40
CA VAL A 534 8.63 28.30 -4.82
C VAL A 534 9.99 27.86 -4.31
N THR A 535 10.99 27.91 -5.17
CA THR A 535 12.39 27.74 -4.77
C THR A 535 13.04 29.09 -4.58
N PHE A 536 13.50 29.38 -3.36
CA PHE A 536 14.26 30.59 -3.05
C PHE A 536 15.74 30.26 -2.92
N PRO A 537 16.62 31.08 -3.52
CA PRO A 537 18.08 30.90 -3.42
C PRO A 537 18.52 30.89 -1.95
N GLY A 538 19.24 29.85 -1.55
CA GLY A 538 19.76 29.70 -0.17
C GLY A 538 18.75 29.27 0.88
N GLN A 539 17.47 29.16 0.55
CA GLN A 539 16.41 28.80 1.51
C GLN A 539 15.63 27.54 1.12
N GLY A 540 15.91 26.97 -0.06
CA GLY A 540 15.26 25.75 -0.55
C GLY A 540 13.88 25.99 -1.17
N THR A 541 13.16 24.89 -1.39
CA THR A 541 11.81 24.90 -1.97
C THR A 541 10.77 24.84 -0.86
N VAL A 542 9.79 25.74 -0.93
CA VAL A 542 8.76 25.87 0.12
C VAL A 542 7.36 26.04 -0.46
N LEU A 543 6.36 25.61 0.29
CA LEU A 543 4.98 25.99 0.09
C LEU A 543 4.81 27.45 0.52
N PHE A 544 4.45 28.32 -0.42
CA PHE A 544 4.38 29.76 -0.20
C PHE A 544 2.95 30.32 -0.31
N GLY A 545 2.00 29.58 0.27
CA GLY A 545 0.61 29.95 0.33
C GLY A 545 -0.18 29.02 1.28
N ASP A 546 -1.24 29.54 1.88
CA ASP A 546 -2.07 28.83 2.87
C ASP A 546 -3.57 28.96 2.60
N LYS A 547 -3.97 29.12 1.34
CA LYS A 547 -5.36 29.23 0.92
C LYS A 547 -6.01 27.86 0.66
N THR A 548 -7.30 27.78 1.03
CA THR A 548 -8.19 26.72 0.52
C THR A 548 -8.74 27.09 -0.87
N ALA A 549 -9.39 26.16 -1.56
CA ALA A 549 -10.05 26.41 -2.83
C ALA A 549 -11.36 27.22 -2.73
N LEU A 550 -11.70 27.74 -1.54
CA LEU A 550 -12.93 28.51 -1.32
C LEU A 550 -12.88 29.86 -2.04
N GLY A 551 -13.88 30.13 -2.89
CA GLY A 551 -13.95 31.33 -3.72
C GLY A 551 -14.49 32.57 -3.02
N SER A 552 -15.31 32.39 -1.99
CA SER A 552 -15.90 33.49 -1.21
C SER A 552 -15.01 33.87 -0.03
N PRO A 553 -14.90 35.15 0.34
CA PRO A 553 -14.23 35.56 1.57
C PRO A 553 -14.90 34.95 2.80
N SER A 554 -14.17 34.16 3.57
CA SER A 554 -14.66 33.48 4.76
C SER A 554 -13.51 33.21 5.73
N ALA A 555 -13.82 32.87 6.98
CA ALA A 555 -12.83 32.36 7.91
C ALA A 555 -12.19 31.05 7.41
N PHE A 556 -12.91 30.28 6.61
CA PHE A 556 -12.47 29.00 6.04
C PHE A 556 -11.67 29.11 4.73
N ASP A 557 -11.32 30.31 4.29
CA ASP A 557 -10.47 30.51 3.12
C ASP A 557 -8.99 30.19 3.39
N ARG A 558 -8.65 29.82 4.63
CA ARG A 558 -7.31 29.46 5.10
C ARG A 558 -7.22 28.02 5.54
N ILE A 559 -6.11 27.36 5.15
CA ILE A 559 -5.83 25.96 5.49
C ILE A 559 -5.81 25.76 7.01
N ASN A 560 -5.11 26.63 7.75
CA ASN A 560 -4.99 26.51 9.19
C ASN A 560 -6.33 26.58 9.92
N VAL A 561 -7.23 27.46 9.50
CA VAL A 561 -8.56 27.59 10.10
C VAL A 561 -9.43 26.38 9.77
N ARG A 562 -9.44 25.92 8.51
CA ARG A 562 -10.21 24.71 8.14
C ARG A 562 -9.71 23.49 8.91
N ARG A 563 -8.40 23.32 9.05
CA ARG A 563 -7.82 22.22 9.81
C ARG A 563 -8.12 22.30 11.30
N LEU A 564 -8.10 23.50 11.87
CA LEU A 564 -8.58 23.73 13.24
C LEU A 564 -9.99 23.18 13.42
N PHE A 565 -10.93 23.59 12.54
CA PHE A 565 -12.32 23.15 12.65
C PHE A 565 -12.48 21.64 12.47
N ILE A 566 -11.82 21.03 11.49
CA ILE A 566 -11.84 19.56 11.32
C ILE A 566 -11.36 18.86 12.60
N THR A 567 -10.29 19.35 13.23
CA THR A 567 -9.77 18.76 14.47
C THR A 567 -10.73 18.92 15.63
N LEU A 568 -11.33 20.13 15.79
CA LEU A 568 -12.33 20.38 16.82
C LEU A 568 -13.59 19.51 16.60
N GLU A 569 -14.10 19.47 15.37
CA GLU A 569 -15.28 18.68 15.01
C GLU A 569 -15.06 17.18 15.27
N LYS A 570 -13.91 16.62 14.85
CA LYS A 570 -13.57 15.22 15.13
C LYS A 570 -13.49 14.92 16.63
N ALA A 571 -12.78 15.74 17.39
CA ALA A 571 -12.55 15.52 18.81
C ALA A 571 -13.87 15.66 19.62
N ILE A 572 -14.65 16.70 19.35
CA ILE A 572 -15.91 16.95 20.04
C ILE A 572 -16.98 15.92 19.65
N SER A 573 -17.04 15.52 18.37
CA SER A 573 -17.95 14.46 17.93
C SER A 573 -17.67 13.12 18.61
N ALA A 574 -16.39 12.78 18.82
CA ALA A 574 -16.01 11.59 19.56
C ALA A 574 -16.48 11.63 21.03
N ALA A 575 -16.36 12.81 21.68
CA ALA A 575 -16.88 13.04 23.02
C ALA A 575 -18.42 13.03 23.06
N ALA A 576 -19.08 13.58 22.03
CA ALA A 576 -20.53 13.63 21.93
C ALA A 576 -21.15 12.22 21.75
N LYS A 577 -20.47 11.29 21.09
CA LYS A 577 -20.92 9.89 20.96
C LYS A 577 -21.13 9.20 22.32
N ALA A 578 -20.39 9.60 23.34
CA ALA A 578 -20.56 9.07 24.71
C ALA A 578 -21.84 9.56 25.42
N GLN A 579 -22.50 10.59 24.88
CA GLN A 579 -23.76 11.11 25.41
C GLN A 579 -25.00 10.55 24.68
N LEU A 580 -24.80 9.73 23.64
CA LEU A 580 -25.91 9.09 22.94
C LEU A 580 -26.66 8.16 23.92
N PHE A 581 -27.99 8.19 23.85
CA PHE A 581 -28.91 7.43 24.69
C PHE A 581 -29.02 7.89 26.17
N GLU A 582 -28.30 8.97 26.56
CA GLU A 582 -28.49 9.62 27.85
C GLU A 582 -29.70 10.58 27.84
N PHE A 583 -30.20 10.93 29.02
CA PHE A 583 -31.30 11.87 29.13
C PHE A 583 -30.86 13.31 28.84
N ASN A 584 -31.65 14.08 28.08
CA ASN A 584 -31.41 15.52 27.87
C ASN A 584 -31.90 16.32 29.06
N ASP A 585 -31.18 16.28 30.16
CA ASP A 585 -31.42 17.04 31.37
C ASP A 585 -30.30 18.06 31.65
N SER A 586 -30.51 18.89 32.68
CA SER A 586 -29.52 19.93 33.06
C SER A 586 -28.18 19.32 33.50
N PHE A 587 -28.18 18.09 34.02
CA PHE A 587 -26.98 17.41 34.47
C PHE A 587 -26.13 16.94 33.26
N THR A 588 -26.73 16.28 32.31
CA THR A 588 -26.05 15.81 31.09
C THR A 588 -25.49 16.98 30.27
N ARG A 589 -26.29 18.08 30.14
CA ARG A 589 -25.84 19.32 29.48
C ARG A 589 -24.62 19.93 30.17
N ALA A 590 -24.65 20.02 31.51
CA ALA A 590 -23.53 20.53 32.30
C ALA A 590 -22.28 19.63 32.20
N GLN A 591 -22.47 18.30 32.23
CA GLN A 591 -21.38 17.32 32.08
C GLN A 591 -20.71 17.44 30.71
N PHE A 592 -21.49 17.51 29.65
CA PHE A 592 -20.92 17.68 28.29
C PHE A 592 -20.17 19.00 28.16
N ARG A 593 -20.72 20.11 28.66
CA ARG A 593 -20.05 21.40 28.66
C ARG A 593 -18.75 21.35 29.46
N ALA A 594 -18.77 20.70 30.64
CA ALA A 594 -17.56 20.50 31.46
C ALA A 594 -16.47 19.65 30.79
N ALA A 595 -16.83 18.78 29.84
CA ALA A 595 -15.87 18.02 29.04
C ALA A 595 -15.28 18.88 27.89
N VAL A 596 -16.12 19.69 27.22
CA VAL A 596 -15.71 20.47 26.03
C VAL A 596 -14.93 21.74 26.37
N GLU A 597 -15.34 22.49 27.40
CA GLU A 597 -14.69 23.76 27.75
C GLU A 597 -13.20 23.66 28.08
N PRO A 598 -12.70 22.66 28.85
CA PRO A 598 -11.28 22.51 29.11
C PRO A 598 -10.48 22.23 27.83
N PHE A 599 -11.02 21.41 26.90
CA PHE A 599 -10.41 21.14 25.62
C PHE A 599 -10.26 22.41 24.77
N LEU A 600 -11.33 23.21 24.65
CA LEU A 600 -11.26 24.48 23.91
C LEU A 600 -10.33 25.49 24.58
N ARG A 601 -10.22 25.47 25.91
CA ARG A 601 -9.27 26.28 26.66
C ARG A 601 -7.83 25.87 26.40
N ASP A 602 -7.55 24.57 26.29
CA ASP A 602 -6.25 24.06 25.89
C ASP A 602 -5.89 24.52 24.47
N VAL A 603 -6.80 24.38 23.51
CA VAL A 603 -6.60 24.87 22.14
C VAL A 603 -6.36 26.38 22.10
N LYS A 604 -7.07 27.16 22.94
CA LYS A 604 -6.83 28.61 23.09
C LYS A 604 -5.43 28.89 23.65
N ASN A 605 -5.00 28.19 24.69
CA ASN A 605 -3.68 28.33 25.30
C ASN A 605 -2.56 27.97 24.30
N ARG A 606 -2.80 26.99 23.42
CA ARG A 606 -1.93 26.59 22.33
C ARG A 606 -2.08 27.45 21.07
N ARG A 607 -2.67 28.64 21.18
CA ARG A 607 -2.80 29.65 20.11
C ARG A 607 -3.70 29.28 18.93
N GLY A 608 -4.57 28.28 19.06
CA GLY A 608 -5.52 27.90 18.02
C GLY A 608 -6.72 28.85 17.96
N LEU A 609 -7.15 29.32 19.10
CA LEU A 609 -8.31 30.21 19.25
C LEU A 609 -7.91 31.55 19.94
N VAL A 610 -8.55 32.63 19.49
CA VAL A 610 -8.49 33.91 20.20
C VAL A 610 -9.48 33.89 21.36
N ASP A 611 -10.69 33.37 21.09
CA ASP A 611 -11.76 33.26 22.09
C ASP A 611 -12.80 32.20 21.70
N PHE A 612 -13.54 31.69 22.68
CA PHE A 612 -14.62 30.74 22.47
C PHE A 612 -15.75 30.90 23.46
N SER A 613 -16.93 30.40 23.12
CA SER A 613 -18.11 30.32 24.00
C SER A 613 -18.86 29.02 23.71
N VAL A 614 -19.29 28.32 24.76
CA VAL A 614 -20.08 27.10 24.68
C VAL A 614 -21.45 27.36 25.31
N VAL A 615 -22.49 27.20 24.53
CA VAL A 615 -23.89 27.33 24.98
C VAL A 615 -24.53 25.94 24.89
N CYS A 616 -24.80 25.34 26.02
CA CYS A 616 -25.46 24.05 26.15
C CYS A 616 -26.34 24.08 27.40
N ASP A 617 -27.46 24.78 27.29
CA ASP A 617 -28.39 25.03 28.36
C ASP A 617 -29.85 25.02 27.85
N GLU A 618 -30.77 25.58 28.62
CA GLU A 618 -32.18 25.60 28.29
C GLU A 618 -32.51 26.56 27.12
N THR A 619 -31.63 27.48 26.78
CA THR A 619 -31.86 28.44 25.69
C THR A 619 -31.79 27.78 24.31
N ASN A 620 -30.93 26.73 24.14
CA ASN A 620 -30.82 25.97 22.91
C ASN A 620 -31.40 24.54 23.02
N ASN A 621 -31.78 24.09 24.23
CA ASN A 621 -32.50 22.83 24.45
C ASN A 621 -33.86 23.14 25.05
N THR A 622 -34.77 23.70 24.26
CA THR A 622 -36.15 23.97 24.63
C THR A 622 -36.96 22.67 24.72
N ASP A 623 -38.14 22.73 25.39
CA ASP A 623 -39.01 21.55 25.52
C ASP A 623 -39.30 20.92 24.15
N SER A 624 -39.46 21.70 23.09
CA SER A 624 -39.67 21.16 21.73
C SER A 624 -38.46 20.44 21.14
N VAL A 625 -37.23 20.76 21.55
CA VAL A 625 -36.00 20.05 21.18
C VAL A 625 -35.91 18.73 21.95
N ILE A 626 -36.23 18.79 23.25
CA ILE A 626 -36.25 17.59 24.12
C ILE A 626 -37.31 16.60 23.64
N ASP A 627 -38.52 17.09 23.28
CA ASP A 627 -39.63 16.26 22.78
C ASP A 627 -39.28 15.57 21.44
N ARG A 628 -38.35 16.10 20.66
CA ARG A 628 -37.81 15.48 19.45
C ARG A 628 -36.65 14.49 19.70
N ASN A 629 -36.30 14.26 20.97
CA ASN A 629 -35.13 13.49 21.40
C ASN A 629 -33.80 14.05 20.83
N GLU A 630 -33.71 15.37 20.72
CA GLU A 630 -32.52 16.06 20.21
C GLU A 630 -31.76 16.71 21.38
N PHE A 631 -30.42 16.74 21.26
CA PHE A 631 -29.51 17.43 22.14
C PHE A 631 -28.72 18.45 21.33
N VAL A 632 -28.77 19.74 21.69
CA VAL A 632 -28.10 20.80 20.96
C VAL A 632 -27.07 21.50 21.85
N CYS A 633 -25.82 21.50 21.36
CA CYS A 633 -24.74 22.30 21.94
C CYS A 633 -24.16 23.23 20.87
N SER A 634 -24.21 24.55 21.14
CA SER A 634 -23.68 25.56 20.22
C SER A 634 -22.30 26.01 20.67
N ILE A 635 -21.30 25.84 19.82
CA ILE A 635 -19.91 26.18 20.10
C ILE A 635 -19.47 27.30 19.17
N PHE A 636 -19.22 28.48 19.75
CA PHE A 636 -18.76 29.67 19.04
C PHE A 636 -17.26 29.80 19.22
N VAL A 637 -16.51 29.90 18.12
CA VAL A 637 -15.05 30.01 18.16
C VAL A 637 -14.56 31.18 17.31
N LYS A 638 -13.55 31.90 17.81
CA LYS A 638 -12.80 32.91 17.07
C LYS A 638 -11.41 32.34 16.75
N PRO A 639 -11.15 31.89 15.50
CA PRO A 639 -9.85 31.29 15.15
C PRO A 639 -8.74 32.35 15.12
N ALA A 640 -7.53 31.95 15.44
CA ALA A 640 -6.34 32.75 15.25
C ALA A 640 -6.01 32.85 13.75
N LYS A 641 -5.59 34.02 13.27
CA LYS A 641 -5.24 34.27 11.87
C LYS A 641 -3.73 34.28 11.67
N SER A 642 -3.26 33.69 10.56
CA SER A 642 -1.86 33.76 10.14
C SER A 642 -1.51 35.13 9.59
N ILE A 643 -0.24 35.55 9.74
CA ILE A 643 0.28 36.79 9.17
C ILE A 643 0.70 36.50 7.72
N ASN A 644 0.08 37.16 6.76
CA ASN A 644 0.39 37.00 5.34
C ASN A 644 1.12 38.21 4.75
N PHE A 645 0.97 39.40 5.36
CA PHE A 645 1.60 40.64 4.90
C PHE A 645 2.31 41.32 6.07
N ILE A 646 3.55 41.71 5.84
CA ILE A 646 4.35 42.50 6.78
C ILE A 646 4.77 43.79 6.08
N THR A 647 4.35 44.93 6.62
CA THR A 647 4.77 46.23 6.15
C THR A 647 5.88 46.74 7.07
N LEU A 648 7.04 47.04 6.52
CA LEU A 648 8.17 47.63 7.23
C LEU A 648 8.28 49.08 6.79
N ASN A 649 8.08 50.03 7.71
CA ASN A 649 8.23 51.44 7.47
C ASN A 649 9.60 51.89 7.98
N PHE A 650 10.49 52.25 7.07
CA PHE A 650 11.77 52.86 7.40
C PHE A 650 11.67 54.36 7.23
N VAL A 651 11.77 55.12 8.33
CA VAL A 651 11.76 56.56 8.30
C VAL A 651 13.15 57.09 8.51
N ALA A 652 13.72 57.72 7.48
CA ALA A 652 15.01 58.42 7.59
C ALA A 652 14.78 59.83 8.15
N THR A 653 15.40 60.12 9.28
CA THR A 653 15.31 61.43 9.94
C THR A 653 16.57 62.24 9.75
N ARG A 654 16.47 63.56 9.79
CA ARG A 654 17.66 64.44 9.82
C ARG A 654 18.30 64.41 11.22
N SER A 655 19.63 64.59 11.26
CA SER A 655 20.37 64.72 12.52
C SER A 655 19.80 65.87 13.35
N GLY A 656 19.25 65.57 14.54
CA GLY A 656 18.75 66.58 15.46
C GLY A 656 17.22 66.54 15.72
N VAL A 657 16.47 65.60 15.15
CA VAL A 657 15.06 65.35 15.45
C VAL A 657 14.96 64.24 16.49
N GLU A 658 14.25 64.47 17.61
CA GLU A 658 14.02 63.43 18.60
C GLU A 658 12.97 62.41 18.11
N PHE A 659 13.20 61.12 18.38
CA PHE A 659 12.35 60.04 17.90
C PHE A 659 10.88 60.12 18.38
N GLU A 660 10.64 60.79 19.54
CA GLU A 660 9.28 60.96 20.09
C GLU A 660 8.40 61.86 19.21
N GLU A 661 8.97 62.83 18.48
CA GLU A 661 8.21 63.68 17.55
C GLU A 661 7.76 62.94 16.28
N ILE A 662 8.36 61.80 15.95
CA ILE A 662 8.07 61.04 14.74
C ILE A 662 6.94 60.02 14.99
N TYR A 663 6.82 59.50 16.21
CA TYR A 663 5.74 58.55 16.56
C TYR A 663 4.32 59.14 16.54
N GLY A 664 4.18 60.44 16.57
CA GLY A 664 2.90 61.14 16.46
C GLY A 664 2.47 61.55 15.05
N ALA A 665 3.37 61.35 14.03
CA ALA A 665 3.15 61.79 12.65
C ALA A 665 3.01 60.66 11.61
N VAL A 666 3.03 59.37 12.05
CA VAL A 666 2.88 58.20 11.15
C VAL A 666 1.53 57.52 11.39
#